data_1231bb729eb79c771687bc639fe6ab71
#
_entry.id   1231bb729eb79c771687bc639fe6ab71
#
_cell.length_a   1.000
_cell.length_b   1.000
_cell.length_c   1.000
_cell.angle_alpha   90.00
_cell.angle_beta   90.00
_cell.angle_gamma   90.00
#
_symmetry.space_group_name_H-M   'P 1'
#
loop_
_entity.id
_entity.type
_entity.pdbx_description
1 polymer ?
#
loop_
_entity_poly.entity_id
_entity_poly.type
_entity_poly.pdbx_seq_one_letter_code
_entity_poly.pdbx_strand_id
1 'polypeptide(L)'
;ENLSIQNSEIIYTNDISNIHFHLKENNISIEKKDAQKYLLKCNFLCQRLNYNNKKLIEKKHINFNGPVSLKENNTSIINAHIKIDQLSSLFSLNFFDKNNFILDFKGEGQEISQIILNTPSYLKDIYNSILINGKIQYSGEIKGEVEKENPSLNIDYSISSSSFGLKDNPFYLKEISCFGTISNGLANNFETSSITLEDFIAKTNEGTVEGKGTITNLNSYNLTTDLNYNLSLIETNFYNQDSPFYKMAGRINGDIQYKGKVSFNKGFIYDLMNAEIYSRFNINETSFLYKDFAQKIFIKNAEGIIDSNKINILNSLIKYGRSNLEFSGDIIDLFPNIFNQKPSFHVSGDLSSKEVFVEDFITNNDQNYFKEKLIKNMPDYIEADININLAKINYSKIKISKVSGDLNYKNRAFSTDTIFLNAFGGSVKLSGKFYQSFENNFKISTNTKFDNLDIFNTFYTFENFGQSFIQAKHLKGKISSQFVCNASWNNTFELIPEKLQLSSNLQVNEGELINFKPLESLSSFVSIDDLKHIKFSTLKNNIEIKDMRIKVPTMEIKSSAISLLISGYHDFNQEFKYKISLLLSELLANKFRLKNKDYSANADSTEKLITNVQLTMSGDKNKLDISFDKLKMKEHIQQGVKKEIQNIKQIIKEDIIQKKENLIEEELELEWEDDF
;
A
#
# COMPACT_ATOMS: atom_id res chain seq x y z
N GLU A 1 37.34 66.12 39.24
CA GLU A 1 37.71 65.08 40.22
C GLU A 1 37.62 63.70 39.54
N ASN A 2 38.72 62.96 39.64
CA ASN A 2 38.76 61.58 39.10
C ASN A 2 38.98 60.62 40.26
N LEU A 3 38.14 59.56 40.37
CA LEU A 3 38.34 58.49 41.34
C LEU A 3 38.80 57.23 40.59
N SER A 4 39.83 56.56 41.08
CA SER A 4 40.31 55.32 40.50
C SER A 4 40.49 54.27 41.66
N ILE A 5 39.95 53.10 41.42
CA ILE A 5 40.12 51.93 42.26
C ILE A 5 40.81 50.89 41.40
N GLN A 6 41.92 50.29 41.92
CA GLN A 6 42.68 49.29 41.15
C GLN A 6 42.85 48.01 41.94
N ASN A 7 42.78 46.87 41.22
CA ASN A 7 43.02 45.53 41.72
C ASN A 7 42.34 45.23 43.07
N SER A 8 41.04 45.55 43.16
CA SER A 8 40.24 45.39 44.38
C SER A 8 39.31 44.19 44.26
N GLU A 9 38.83 43.77 45.44
CA GLU A 9 37.81 42.73 45.57
C GLU A 9 36.55 43.34 46.18
N ILE A 10 35.38 43.09 45.61
CA ILE A 10 34.11 43.61 46.09
C ILE A 10 33.18 42.43 46.34
N ILE A 11 32.73 42.26 47.57
CA ILE A 11 31.70 41.27 47.96
C ILE A 11 30.50 42.05 48.45
N TYR A 12 29.34 41.79 47.86
CA TYR A 12 28.07 42.36 48.23
C TYR A 12 27.06 41.28 48.55
N THR A 13 26.39 41.39 49.67
CA THR A 13 25.33 40.48 50.10
C THR A 13 24.17 41.30 50.60
N ASN A 14 22.98 41.11 50.00
CA ASN A 14 21.75 41.71 50.45
C ASN A 14 20.68 40.61 50.51
N ASP A 15 20.37 40.17 51.69
CA ASP A 15 19.41 39.06 51.95
C ASP A 15 17.95 39.51 51.79
N ILE A 16 17.65 40.81 51.84
CA ILE A 16 16.33 41.34 51.63
C ILE A 16 15.97 41.29 50.11
N SER A 17 16.89 41.70 49.26
CA SER A 17 16.72 41.65 47.78
C SER A 17 17.24 40.37 47.18
N ASN A 18 17.73 39.42 47.97
CA ASN A 18 18.37 38.17 47.51
C ASN A 18 19.43 38.39 46.43
N ILE A 19 20.22 39.45 46.53
CA ILE A 19 21.32 39.75 45.60
C ILE A 19 22.64 39.46 46.28
N HIS A 20 23.43 38.59 45.67
CA HIS A 20 24.78 38.27 46.13
C HIS A 20 25.73 38.33 44.91
N PHE A 21 26.76 39.19 44.99
CA PHE A 21 27.80 39.19 43.99
C PHE A 21 29.20 39.26 44.60
N HIS A 22 30.15 38.70 43.86
CA HIS A 22 31.54 38.68 44.20
C HIS A 22 32.35 39.04 42.95
N LEU A 23 33.02 40.20 43.01
CA LEU A 23 33.82 40.76 41.93
C LEU A 23 35.28 40.79 42.35
N LYS A 24 36.20 40.37 41.49
CA LYS A 24 37.64 40.38 41.69
C LYS A 24 38.34 41.19 40.60
N GLU A 25 39.59 41.55 40.84
CA GLU A 25 40.43 42.25 39.90
C GLU A 25 39.79 43.55 39.42
N ASN A 26 39.05 44.22 40.31
CA ASN A 26 38.31 45.42 39.92
C ASN A 26 39.26 46.58 39.60
N ASN A 27 39.13 47.08 38.40
CA ASN A 27 39.73 48.34 37.94
C ASN A 27 38.57 49.26 37.56
N ILE A 28 38.31 50.28 38.41
CA ILE A 28 37.18 51.19 38.26
C ILE A 28 37.74 52.59 38.15
N SER A 29 37.30 53.34 37.17
CA SER A 29 37.65 54.73 36.94
C SER A 29 36.38 55.54 36.75
N ILE A 30 36.22 56.60 37.53
CA ILE A 30 35.11 57.54 37.49
C ILE A 30 35.67 58.90 37.17
N GLU A 31 35.29 59.47 36.04
CA GLU A 31 35.69 60.79 35.58
C GLU A 31 34.47 61.72 35.57
N LYS A 32 34.51 62.82 36.33
CA LYS A 32 33.45 63.81 36.37
C LYS A 32 33.51 64.66 35.10
N LYS A 33 32.46 64.68 34.29
CA LYS A 33 32.36 65.44 33.05
C LYS A 33 31.57 66.74 33.22
N ASP A 34 30.55 66.74 34.11
CA ASP A 34 29.70 67.91 34.41
C ASP A 34 29.11 67.73 35.84
N ALA A 35 28.33 68.68 36.33
CA ALA A 35 27.75 68.68 37.66
C ALA A 35 27.05 67.36 38.03
N GLN A 36 26.38 66.72 37.10
CA GLN A 36 25.62 65.48 37.29
C GLN A 36 26.00 64.37 36.33
N LYS A 37 27.08 64.55 35.53
CA LYS A 37 27.49 63.59 34.53
C LYS A 37 28.89 63.06 34.79
N TYR A 38 29.01 61.74 34.75
CA TYR A 38 30.24 61.00 35.00
C TYR A 38 30.52 60.04 33.85
N LEU A 39 31.77 59.81 33.53
CA LEU A 39 32.17 58.69 32.70
C LEU A 39 32.66 57.59 33.56
N LEU A 40 32.01 56.44 33.54
CA LEU A 40 32.36 55.23 34.33
C LEU A 40 33.02 54.22 33.40
N LYS A 41 34.22 53.75 33.78
CA LYS A 41 34.92 52.65 33.14
C LYS A 41 35.19 51.59 34.20
N CYS A 42 34.76 50.36 33.98
CA CYS A 42 34.97 49.25 34.88
C CYS A 42 35.49 48.05 34.13
N ASN A 43 36.44 47.34 34.67
CA ASN A 43 36.91 46.04 34.21
C ASN A 43 37.10 45.17 35.44
N PHE A 44 36.42 44.00 35.47
CA PHE A 44 36.47 43.09 36.61
C PHE A 44 36.15 41.65 36.21
N LEU A 45 36.57 40.71 37.03
CA LEU A 45 36.16 39.33 36.97
C LEU A 45 34.97 39.11 37.92
N CYS A 46 33.78 38.91 37.37
CA CYS A 46 32.62 38.50 38.11
C CYS A 46 32.76 37.03 38.50
N GLN A 47 33.19 36.74 39.72
CA GLN A 47 33.30 35.38 40.22
C GLN A 47 31.93 34.73 40.37
N ARG A 48 30.93 35.49 40.82
CA ARG A 48 29.55 35.04 40.96
C ARG A 48 28.61 36.23 41.08
N LEU A 49 27.47 36.11 40.37
CA LEU A 49 26.29 36.95 40.55
C LEU A 49 25.10 36.04 40.73
N ASN A 50 24.45 36.07 41.89
CA ASN A 50 23.22 35.36 42.17
C ASN A 50 22.10 36.37 42.42
N TYR A 51 20.91 36.02 41.94
CA TYR A 51 19.67 36.73 42.21
C TYR A 51 18.54 35.73 42.47
N ASN A 52 17.78 35.88 43.54
CA ASN A 52 16.72 34.95 43.97
C ASN A 52 17.22 33.48 43.97
N ASN A 53 18.37 33.22 44.58
CA ASN A 53 19.03 31.89 44.62
C ASN A 53 19.37 31.28 43.23
N LYS A 54 19.17 32.01 42.12
CA LYS A 54 19.58 31.59 40.78
C LYS A 54 20.95 32.20 40.45
N LYS A 55 21.85 31.36 39.96
CA LYS A 55 23.18 31.78 39.50
C LYS A 55 23.00 32.42 38.10
N LEU A 56 23.19 33.72 37.97
CA LEU A 56 23.09 34.47 36.73
C LEU A 56 24.43 34.53 35.97
N ILE A 57 25.53 34.87 36.69
CA ILE A 57 26.87 35.01 36.10
C ILE A 57 27.88 34.28 37.00
N GLU A 58 28.79 33.54 36.39
CA GLU A 58 29.88 32.88 37.06
C GLU A 58 31.18 32.92 36.26
N LYS A 59 32.27 33.38 36.86
CA LYS A 59 33.63 33.43 36.31
C LYS A 59 33.68 34.08 34.92
N LYS A 60 33.12 35.30 34.79
CA LYS A 60 33.07 36.08 33.55
C LYS A 60 33.84 37.40 33.68
N HIS A 61 34.66 37.73 32.69
CA HIS A 61 35.25 39.04 32.58
C HIS A 61 34.22 40.03 32.05
N ILE A 62 34.02 41.13 32.79
CA ILE A 62 33.07 42.17 32.42
C ILE A 62 33.85 43.48 32.25
N ASN A 63 33.66 44.11 31.11
CA ASN A 63 34.16 45.44 30.82
C ASN A 63 32.94 46.33 30.51
N PHE A 64 32.87 47.44 31.23
CA PHE A 64 31.85 48.46 31.09
C PHE A 64 32.50 49.79 30.82
N ASN A 65 31.96 50.56 29.86
CA ASN A 65 32.39 51.92 29.56
C ASN A 65 31.20 52.75 29.10
N GLY A 66 30.83 53.76 29.90
CA GLY A 66 29.69 54.60 29.51
C GLY A 66 29.45 55.81 30.41
N PRO A 67 28.72 56.79 29.93
CA PRO A 67 28.28 57.95 30.67
C PRO A 67 27.17 57.61 31.65
N VAL A 68 27.28 58.09 32.88
CA VAL A 68 26.28 57.97 33.94
C VAL A 68 25.82 59.35 34.33
N SER A 69 24.53 59.58 34.38
CA SER A 69 23.92 60.81 34.89
C SER A 69 23.14 60.56 36.15
N LEU A 70 23.45 61.28 37.19
CA LEU A 70 22.83 61.12 38.54
C LEU A 70 22.00 62.40 38.80
N LYS A 71 20.68 62.28 38.80
CA LYS A 71 19.71 63.30 39.18
C LYS A 71 18.87 62.79 40.34
N GLU A 72 18.29 63.74 41.12
CA GLU A 72 17.63 63.44 42.39
C GLU A 72 16.59 62.30 42.35
N ASN A 73 15.81 62.19 41.23
CA ASN A 73 14.84 61.16 41.05
C ASN A 73 14.99 60.35 39.73
N ASN A 74 16.15 60.50 39.07
CA ASN A 74 16.43 59.87 37.79
C ASN A 74 17.91 59.56 37.68
N THR A 75 18.26 58.30 37.56
CA THR A 75 19.62 57.87 37.24
C THR A 75 19.59 57.25 35.84
N SER A 76 20.43 57.75 34.95
CA SER A 76 20.51 57.25 33.60
C SER A 76 21.94 56.93 33.15
N ILE A 77 22.04 55.83 32.40
CA ILE A 77 23.19 55.38 31.62
C ILE A 77 22.75 55.44 30.18
N ILE A 78 23.44 56.12 29.32
CA ILE A 78 22.99 56.30 27.90
C ILE A 78 24.13 55.83 26.98
N ASN A 79 23.81 54.90 26.07
CA ASN A 79 24.77 54.38 25.07
C ASN A 79 26.09 53.87 25.68
N ALA A 80 26.01 53.14 26.76
CA ALA A 80 27.18 52.51 27.40
C ALA A 80 27.53 51.20 26.67
N HIS A 81 28.81 50.94 26.59
CA HIS A 81 29.31 49.64 26.11
C HIS A 81 29.49 48.69 27.29
N ILE A 82 28.93 47.48 27.14
CA ILE A 82 29.23 46.36 28.03
C ILE A 82 29.81 45.21 27.20
N LYS A 83 30.85 44.60 27.71
CA LYS A 83 31.43 43.36 27.15
C LYS A 83 31.52 42.32 28.25
N ILE A 84 30.92 41.17 28.01
CA ILE A 84 30.95 39.99 28.90
C ILE A 84 31.70 38.90 28.15
N ASP A 85 32.93 38.59 28.54
CA ASP A 85 33.90 37.80 27.78
C ASP A 85 34.03 38.34 26.31
N GLN A 86 33.47 37.61 25.34
CA GLN A 86 33.47 38.05 23.93
C GLN A 86 32.16 38.69 23.48
N LEU A 87 31.10 38.62 24.28
CA LEU A 87 29.80 39.19 23.97
C LEU A 87 29.81 40.70 24.22
N SER A 88 29.57 41.50 23.20
CA SER A 88 29.58 42.96 23.27
C SER A 88 28.19 43.53 22.95
N SER A 89 27.71 44.42 23.78
CA SER A 89 26.41 45.11 23.57
C SER A 89 26.52 46.59 23.95
N LEU A 90 25.71 47.39 23.28
CA LEU A 90 25.37 48.72 23.74
C LEU A 90 24.10 48.67 24.56
N PHE A 91 24.05 49.45 25.63
CA PHE A 91 22.81 49.55 26.39
C PHE A 91 22.59 50.97 26.91
N SER A 92 21.32 51.27 27.21
CA SER A 92 20.90 52.43 27.94
C SER A 92 19.97 52.01 29.04
N LEU A 93 20.21 52.53 30.26
CA LEU A 93 19.42 52.23 31.45
C LEU A 93 18.89 53.53 32.03
N ASN A 94 17.62 53.60 32.26
CA ASN A 94 16.96 54.74 32.88
C ASN A 94 16.15 54.30 34.07
N PHE A 95 16.54 54.75 35.28
CA PHE A 95 15.75 54.59 36.50
C PHE A 95 14.96 55.88 36.73
N PHE A 96 13.67 55.78 36.98
CA PHE A 96 12.75 56.90 37.23
C PHE A 96 11.78 56.53 38.36
N ASP A 97 11.21 57.54 39.00
CA ASP A 97 10.26 57.42 40.12
C ASP A 97 10.76 56.47 41.24
N LYS A 98 12.08 56.40 41.47
CA LYS A 98 12.79 55.60 42.45
C LYS A 98 12.75 54.08 42.26
N ASN A 99 11.69 53.51 41.64
CA ASN A 99 11.50 52.06 41.54
C ASN A 99 11.38 51.54 40.10
N ASN A 100 11.01 52.42 39.15
CA ASN A 100 10.80 51.99 37.76
C ASN A 100 12.10 52.06 36.95
N PHE A 101 12.30 51.10 36.07
CA PHE A 101 13.43 51.14 35.14
C PHE A 101 13.03 50.72 33.72
N ILE A 102 13.78 51.26 32.74
CA ILE A 102 13.79 50.80 31.33
C ILE A 102 15.27 50.57 31.00
N LEU A 103 15.55 49.38 30.48
CA LEU A 103 16.85 48.97 29.94
C LEU A 103 16.69 48.64 28.49
N ASP A 104 17.22 49.50 27.60
CA ASP A 104 17.36 49.26 26.18
C ASP A 104 18.75 48.68 25.92
N PHE A 105 18.82 47.63 25.09
CA PHE A 105 20.11 47.02 24.74
C PHE A 105 20.11 46.58 23.27
N LYS A 106 21.32 46.59 22.67
CA LYS A 106 21.52 46.06 21.30
C LYS A 106 22.92 45.46 21.15
N GLY A 107 22.96 44.43 20.33
CA GLY A 107 24.19 43.78 19.88
C GLY A 107 24.18 43.51 18.40
N GLU A 108 25.29 43.83 17.73
CA GLU A 108 25.42 43.67 16.28
C GLU A 108 26.51 42.62 15.99
N GLY A 109 26.21 41.65 15.10
CA GLY A 109 27.17 40.67 14.61
C GLY A 109 27.74 39.74 15.67
N GLN A 110 26.98 39.52 16.75
CA GLN A 110 27.39 38.64 17.83
C GLN A 110 27.32 37.16 17.41
N GLU A 111 28.33 36.39 17.81
CA GLU A 111 28.29 34.94 17.61
C GLU A 111 27.25 34.31 18.51
N ILE A 112 26.32 33.52 17.96
CA ILE A 112 25.24 32.82 18.70
C ILE A 112 25.85 31.93 19.78
N SER A 113 26.96 31.27 19.50
CA SER A 113 27.70 30.45 20.46
C SER A 113 28.14 31.23 21.72
N GLN A 114 28.48 32.50 21.55
CA GLN A 114 28.87 33.35 22.69
C GLN A 114 27.66 33.74 23.55
N ILE A 115 26.48 33.94 22.92
CA ILE A 115 25.26 34.16 23.71
C ILE A 115 24.93 32.92 24.51
N ILE A 116 25.01 31.73 23.93
CA ILE A 116 24.77 30.45 24.63
C ILE A 116 25.76 30.23 25.79
N LEU A 117 27.03 30.50 25.54
CA LEU A 117 28.06 30.35 26.60
C LEU A 117 27.85 31.32 27.78
N ASN A 118 27.22 32.47 27.51
CA ASN A 118 26.93 33.47 28.56
C ASN A 118 25.51 33.32 29.15
N THR A 119 24.71 32.36 28.64
CA THR A 119 23.40 32.05 29.21
C THR A 119 23.55 31.42 30.61
N PRO A 120 22.68 31.77 31.57
CA PRO A 120 22.70 31.21 32.92
C PRO A 120 22.65 29.66 32.91
N SER A 121 23.35 29.04 33.88
CA SER A 121 23.55 27.58 33.91
C SER A 121 22.27 26.75 33.95
N TYR A 122 21.18 27.28 34.50
CA TYR A 122 19.90 26.61 34.61
C TYR A 122 19.15 26.50 33.24
N LEU A 123 19.61 27.21 32.19
CA LEU A 123 19.10 27.12 30.83
C LEU A 123 19.99 26.25 29.91
N LYS A 124 21.13 25.77 30.40
CA LYS A 124 22.11 25.06 29.56
C LYS A 124 21.66 23.71 29.05
N ASP A 125 20.78 23.04 29.78
CA ASP A 125 20.30 21.69 29.35
C ASP A 125 19.57 21.71 28.00
N ILE A 126 18.95 22.84 27.66
CA ILE A 126 18.27 23.04 26.38
C ILE A 126 19.26 23.03 25.20
N TYR A 127 20.46 23.59 25.42
CA TYR A 127 21.48 23.77 24.39
C TYR A 127 22.43 22.58 24.22
N ASN A 128 22.43 21.65 25.21
CA ASN A 128 23.36 20.51 25.20
C ASN A 128 23.13 19.56 24.02
N SER A 129 21.92 19.51 23.44
CA SER A 129 21.53 18.64 22.33
C SER A 129 21.59 19.37 20.97
N ILE A 130 21.89 20.67 20.96
CA ILE A 130 21.82 21.52 19.78
C ILE A 130 23.22 21.91 19.33
N LEU A 131 23.46 21.89 18.02
CA LEU A 131 24.63 22.47 17.37
C LEU A 131 24.16 23.70 16.59
N ILE A 132 24.54 24.89 17.04
CA ILE A 132 24.19 26.15 16.40
C ILE A 132 25.40 27.02 16.24
N ASN A 133 25.60 27.57 15.04
CA ASN A 133 26.65 28.52 14.72
C ASN A 133 26.07 29.64 13.88
N GLY A 134 26.73 30.78 13.87
CA GLY A 134 26.36 31.92 13.05
C GLY A 134 26.25 33.21 13.85
N LYS A 135 25.81 34.26 13.19
CA LYS A 135 25.74 35.60 13.76
C LYS A 135 24.31 36.05 13.96
N ILE A 136 24.12 36.79 15.04
CA ILE A 136 22.84 37.37 15.42
C ILE A 136 23.04 38.88 15.67
N GLN A 137 22.07 39.66 15.21
CA GLN A 137 21.84 41.02 15.66
C GLN A 137 20.60 41.02 16.55
N TYR A 138 20.61 41.81 17.59
CA TYR A 138 19.45 41.95 18.46
C TYR A 138 19.34 43.36 18.99
N SER A 139 18.11 43.79 19.27
CA SER A 139 17.78 44.99 20.05
C SER A 139 16.59 44.65 20.94
N GLY A 140 16.60 45.13 22.16
CA GLY A 140 15.53 44.78 23.09
C GLY A 140 15.35 45.78 24.19
N GLU A 141 14.21 45.66 24.84
CA GLU A 141 13.82 46.41 26.04
C GLU A 141 13.49 45.49 27.21
N ILE A 142 14.01 45.82 28.39
CA ILE A 142 13.55 45.27 29.64
C ILE A 142 12.95 46.39 30.47
N LYS A 143 11.70 46.25 30.90
CA LYS A 143 10.96 47.28 31.62
C LYS A 143 10.28 46.68 32.86
N GLY A 144 10.43 47.38 33.99
CA GLY A 144 9.86 46.87 35.23
C GLY A 144 10.04 47.78 36.41
N GLU A 145 9.71 47.24 37.54
CA GLU A 145 9.89 47.83 38.86
C GLU A 145 10.96 47.00 39.63
N VAL A 146 11.88 47.66 40.31
CA VAL A 146 13.00 47.01 41.00
C VAL A 146 12.56 45.97 42.04
N GLU A 147 11.40 46.20 42.67
CA GLU A 147 10.85 45.32 43.71
C GLU A 147 9.96 44.20 43.17
N LYS A 148 9.61 44.19 41.85
CA LYS A 148 8.82 43.16 41.20
C LYS A 148 9.70 42.14 40.48
N GLU A 149 9.39 40.86 40.68
CA GLU A 149 10.24 39.77 40.20
C GLU A 149 10.28 39.57 38.68
N ASN A 150 9.31 40.02 37.93
CA ASN A 150 9.19 39.69 36.52
C ASN A 150 9.05 40.94 35.64
N PRO A 151 10.15 41.56 35.22
CA PRO A 151 10.09 42.66 34.25
C PRO A 151 9.60 42.17 32.88
N SER A 152 8.96 43.06 32.14
CA SER A 152 8.64 42.81 30.74
C SER A 152 9.92 42.75 29.91
N LEU A 153 10.01 41.77 29.02
CA LEU A 153 11.12 41.56 28.09
C LEU A 153 10.60 41.48 26.66
N ASN A 154 11.12 42.32 25.77
CA ASN A 154 10.89 42.25 24.34
C ASN A 154 12.23 42.41 23.61
N ILE A 155 12.53 41.49 22.70
CA ILE A 155 13.75 41.50 21.90
C ILE A 155 13.38 41.27 20.45
N ASP A 156 13.78 42.18 19.57
CA ASP A 156 13.83 41.96 18.15
C ASP A 156 15.18 41.38 17.77
N TYR A 157 15.17 40.36 16.91
CA TYR A 157 16.42 39.74 16.47
C TYR A 157 16.43 39.46 14.98
N SER A 158 17.64 39.34 14.42
CA SER A 158 17.89 38.93 13.04
C SER A 158 19.11 37.99 13.02
N ILE A 159 18.93 36.85 12.42
CA ILE A 159 19.96 35.83 12.24
C ILE A 159 20.34 35.80 10.75
N SER A 160 21.62 35.67 10.45
CA SER A 160 22.13 35.58 9.08
C SER A 160 23.27 34.57 8.99
N SER A 161 23.33 33.84 7.88
CA SER A 161 24.40 32.86 7.57
C SER A 161 24.68 31.87 8.69
N SER A 162 23.62 31.41 9.33
CA SER A 162 23.71 30.52 10.48
C SER A 162 23.51 29.05 10.10
N SER A 163 23.81 28.17 11.01
CA SER A 163 23.57 26.73 10.86
C SER A 163 22.98 26.15 12.13
N PHE A 164 22.16 25.12 11.97
CA PHE A 164 21.50 24.42 13.06
C PHE A 164 21.55 22.91 12.82
N GLY A 165 21.84 22.15 13.84
CA GLY A 165 21.81 20.70 13.84
C GLY A 165 21.52 20.13 15.22
N LEU A 166 21.25 18.84 15.28
CA LEU A 166 21.13 18.08 16.53
C LEU A 166 22.35 17.17 16.68
N LYS A 167 22.91 17.04 17.91
CA LYS A 167 24.19 16.34 18.14
C LYS A 167 24.21 14.90 17.66
N ASP A 168 23.13 14.16 17.89
CA ASP A 168 23.04 12.72 17.61
C ASP A 168 22.12 12.43 16.40
N ASN A 169 21.92 13.43 15.55
CA ASN A 169 21.03 13.33 14.40
C ASN A 169 21.72 13.93 13.18
N PRO A 170 21.69 13.28 12.02
CA PRO A 170 22.27 13.80 10.78
C PRO A 170 21.53 15.02 10.21
N PHE A 171 20.42 15.43 10.81
CA PHE A 171 19.69 16.63 10.41
C PHE A 171 20.53 17.89 10.60
N TYR A 172 20.76 18.60 9.52
CA TYR A 172 21.55 19.81 9.52
C TYR A 172 21.00 20.83 8.56
N LEU A 173 20.71 22.03 9.07
CA LEU A 173 20.33 23.20 8.29
C LEU A 173 21.51 24.18 8.21
N LYS A 174 21.74 24.73 7.04
CA LYS A 174 22.79 25.72 6.77
C LYS A 174 22.23 26.94 6.07
N GLU A 175 23.03 28.01 6.03
CA GLU A 175 22.64 29.28 5.43
C GLU A 175 21.30 29.80 5.99
N ILE A 176 21.08 29.59 7.29
CA ILE A 176 19.84 30.04 7.92
C ILE A 176 19.83 31.55 8.00
N SER A 177 18.74 32.15 7.54
CA SER A 177 18.40 33.55 7.76
C SER A 177 16.95 33.64 8.25
N CYS A 178 16.70 34.48 9.24
CA CYS A 178 15.38 34.82 9.75
C CYS A 178 15.46 36.08 10.61
N PHE A 179 14.32 36.67 10.87
CA PHE A 179 14.16 37.65 11.92
C PHE A 179 12.94 37.30 12.78
N GLY A 180 12.80 37.98 13.91
CA GLY A 180 11.66 37.73 14.77
C GLY A 180 11.73 38.45 16.10
N THR A 181 10.85 38.06 17.01
CA THR A 181 10.74 38.66 18.33
C THR A 181 10.81 37.59 19.42
N ILE A 182 11.35 37.93 20.55
CA ILE A 182 11.32 37.16 21.79
C ILE A 182 10.59 38.02 22.83
N SER A 183 9.54 37.50 23.43
CA SER A 183 8.78 38.18 24.46
C SER A 183 8.44 37.23 25.61
N ASN A 184 8.43 37.76 26.84
CA ASN A 184 7.92 36.98 27.98
C ASN A 184 6.42 37.16 28.21
N GLY A 185 5.73 37.85 27.29
CA GLY A 185 4.28 37.94 27.21
C GLY A 185 3.61 38.77 28.30
N LEU A 186 2.31 38.63 28.41
CA LEU A 186 1.49 39.47 29.28
C LEU A 186 1.74 39.25 30.78
N ALA A 187 2.06 38.03 31.19
CA ALA A 187 2.37 37.71 32.59
C ALA A 187 3.87 37.80 32.92
N ASN A 188 4.68 38.21 31.97
CA ASN A 188 6.12 38.33 32.08
C ASN A 188 6.83 37.05 32.60
N ASN A 189 6.38 35.88 32.13
CA ASN A 189 6.87 34.60 32.56
C ASN A 189 7.07 33.62 31.39
N PHE A 190 7.64 32.45 31.64
CA PHE A 190 7.90 31.44 30.63
C PHE A 190 6.62 30.84 30.03
N GLU A 191 5.49 30.79 30.73
CA GLU A 191 4.22 30.27 30.20
C GLU A 191 3.63 31.17 29.12
N THR A 192 3.75 32.48 29.28
CA THR A 192 3.27 33.48 28.33
C THR A 192 4.34 33.91 27.32
N SER A 193 5.54 33.37 27.39
CA SER A 193 6.64 33.68 26.49
C SER A 193 6.39 33.15 25.08
N SER A 194 6.91 33.91 24.11
CA SER A 194 6.90 33.56 22.70
C SER A 194 8.22 33.89 22.01
N ILE A 195 8.56 33.11 20.99
CA ILE A 195 9.63 33.34 20.04
C ILE A 195 9.01 33.23 18.66
N THR A 196 9.04 34.31 17.88
CA THR A 196 8.57 34.28 16.48
C THR A 196 9.77 34.15 15.56
N LEU A 197 9.59 33.46 14.45
CA LEU A 197 10.50 33.35 13.32
C LEU A 197 9.74 33.82 12.07
N GLU A 198 10.20 34.90 11.47
CA GLU A 198 9.63 35.44 10.25
C GLU A 198 10.69 35.34 9.14
N ASP A 199 10.23 35.22 7.89
CA ASP A 199 11.08 35.07 6.70
C ASP A 199 12.21 34.05 6.91
N PHE A 200 11.86 32.93 7.53
CA PHE A 200 12.79 31.83 7.76
C PHE A 200 13.17 31.18 6.43
N ILE A 201 14.45 31.17 6.13
CA ILE A 201 15.03 30.51 4.96
C ILE A 201 16.19 29.65 5.46
N ALA A 202 16.24 28.40 5.05
CA ALA A 202 17.34 27.49 5.36
C ALA A 202 17.58 26.53 4.20
N LYS A 203 18.81 26.05 4.08
CA LYS A 203 19.19 24.98 3.15
C LYS A 203 19.49 23.70 3.92
N THR A 204 19.05 22.58 3.38
CA THR A 204 19.59 21.24 3.70
C THR A 204 20.83 21.01 2.82
N ASN A 205 21.32 19.78 2.71
CA ASN A 205 22.45 19.52 1.79
C ASN A 205 22.05 19.69 0.32
N GLU A 206 20.84 19.25 -0.05
CA GLU A 206 20.33 19.27 -1.42
C GLU A 206 18.91 19.89 -1.54
N GLY A 207 18.46 20.61 -0.51
CA GLY A 207 17.11 21.15 -0.47
C GLY A 207 17.02 22.52 0.18
N THR A 208 15.78 23.02 0.27
CA THR A 208 15.43 24.29 0.91
C THR A 208 14.19 24.14 1.77
N VAL A 209 14.13 24.92 2.83
CA VAL A 209 12.95 25.12 3.68
C VAL A 209 12.79 26.60 3.93
N GLU A 210 11.59 27.12 3.75
CA GLU A 210 11.29 28.53 3.96
C GLU A 210 9.90 28.73 4.57
N GLY A 211 9.70 29.83 5.30
CA GLY A 211 8.39 30.15 5.89
C GLY A 211 8.49 30.89 7.20
N LYS A 212 7.62 30.54 8.15
CA LYS A 212 7.55 31.19 9.45
C LYS A 212 7.18 30.19 10.55
N GLY A 213 7.45 30.60 11.79
CA GLY A 213 7.11 29.78 12.94
C GLY A 213 6.98 30.59 14.23
N THR A 214 6.31 30.03 15.22
CA THR A 214 6.18 30.60 16.55
C THR A 214 6.31 29.50 17.59
N ILE A 215 7.17 29.71 18.54
CA ILE A 215 7.27 28.92 19.77
C ILE A 215 6.59 29.67 20.89
N THR A 216 5.63 29.08 21.55
CA THR A 216 4.98 29.65 22.73
C THR A 216 5.17 28.76 23.93
N ASN A 217 5.04 29.33 25.14
CA ASN A 217 5.17 28.61 26.42
C ASN A 217 6.54 27.93 26.55
N LEU A 218 7.55 28.69 26.92
CA LEU A 218 8.91 28.17 27.08
C LEU A 218 9.10 27.17 28.25
N ASN A 219 8.06 26.87 29.04
CA ASN A 219 8.05 25.74 29.95
C ASN A 219 7.72 24.40 29.25
N SER A 220 6.97 24.43 28.15
CA SER A 220 6.50 23.22 27.45
C SER A 220 6.62 23.28 25.91
N TYR A 221 7.20 24.32 25.36
CA TYR A 221 7.53 24.54 23.93
C TYR A 221 6.44 24.10 22.95
N ASN A 222 5.39 24.90 22.80
CA ASN A 222 4.41 24.68 21.76
C ASN A 222 4.89 25.36 20.47
N LEU A 223 5.11 24.57 19.41
CA LEU A 223 5.57 25.04 18.10
C LEU A 223 4.40 25.10 17.13
N THR A 224 4.27 26.21 16.43
CA THR A 224 3.38 26.35 15.24
C THR A 224 4.25 26.82 14.08
N THR A 225 4.18 26.15 12.94
CA THR A 225 4.91 26.56 11.73
C THR A 225 4.03 26.52 10.50
N ASP A 226 4.42 27.33 9.51
CA ASP A 226 3.88 27.33 8.16
C ASP A 226 5.08 27.46 7.22
N LEU A 227 5.48 26.34 6.61
CA LEU A 227 6.71 26.19 5.85
C LEU A 227 6.46 25.66 4.45
N ASN A 228 7.19 26.14 3.47
CA ASN A 228 7.38 25.54 2.17
C ASN A 228 8.68 24.75 2.18
N TYR A 229 8.69 23.62 1.52
CA TYR A 229 9.88 22.78 1.44
C TYR A 229 10.10 22.21 0.03
N ASN A 230 11.38 22.03 -0.30
CA ASN A 230 11.83 21.30 -1.48
C ASN A 230 13.06 20.47 -1.09
N LEU A 231 12.85 19.18 -0.84
CA LEU A 231 13.84 18.32 -0.21
C LEU A 231 14.26 17.18 -1.14
N SER A 232 15.51 16.80 -1.05
CA SER A 232 16.03 15.57 -1.67
C SER A 232 15.79 14.38 -0.75
N LEU A 233 15.18 13.32 -1.28
CA LEU A 233 14.93 12.10 -0.51
C LEU A 233 16.19 11.28 -0.22
N ILE A 234 17.32 11.58 -0.88
CA ILE A 234 18.61 10.99 -0.54
C ILE A 234 19.00 11.30 0.91
N GLU A 235 18.66 12.50 1.37
CA GLU A 235 18.97 12.95 2.73
C GLU A 235 18.23 12.14 3.80
N THR A 236 17.08 11.56 3.47
CA THR A 236 16.30 10.75 4.41
C THR A 236 16.92 9.39 4.70
N ASN A 237 17.80 8.89 3.84
CA ASN A 237 18.48 7.60 4.03
C ASN A 237 19.34 7.53 5.31
N PHE A 238 19.68 8.67 5.90
CA PHE A 238 20.48 8.76 7.12
C PHE A 238 19.65 8.71 8.41
N TYR A 239 18.33 8.94 8.34
CA TYR A 239 17.51 9.17 9.52
C TYR A 239 16.95 7.93 10.18
N ASN A 240 16.89 6.80 9.48
CA ASN A 240 16.31 5.60 10.05
C ASN A 240 16.98 4.32 9.51
N GLN A 241 17.94 3.78 10.27
CA GLN A 241 18.60 2.51 9.90
C GLN A 241 17.63 1.33 9.93
N ASP A 242 16.52 1.43 10.67
CA ASP A 242 15.47 0.42 10.77
C ASP A 242 14.30 0.67 9.81
N SER A 243 14.38 1.72 8.96
CA SER A 243 13.32 2.01 7.98
C SER A 243 13.16 0.84 6.99
N PRO A 244 11.92 0.45 6.69
CA PRO A 244 11.67 -0.50 5.62
C PRO A 244 11.99 0.08 4.22
N PHE A 245 12.12 1.41 4.12
CA PHE A 245 12.47 2.14 2.90
C PHE A 245 13.97 2.45 2.90
N TYR A 246 14.65 2.12 1.83
CA TYR A 246 16.09 2.38 1.68
C TYR A 246 16.45 2.68 0.23
N LYS A 247 17.65 3.25 0.01
CA LYS A 247 18.13 3.72 -1.29
C LYS A 247 17.14 4.68 -1.95
N MET A 248 16.59 5.57 -1.13
CA MET A 248 15.67 6.60 -1.60
C MET A 248 16.41 7.63 -2.45
N ALA A 249 15.80 8.06 -3.55
CA ALA A 249 16.29 9.11 -4.43
C ALA A 249 15.11 9.82 -5.06
N GLY A 250 15.31 11.08 -5.46
CA GLY A 250 14.29 11.94 -6.03
C GLY A 250 13.98 13.14 -5.12
N ARG A 251 12.92 13.84 -5.41
CA ARG A 251 12.55 15.07 -4.71
C ARG A 251 11.11 15.05 -4.24
N ILE A 252 10.90 15.67 -3.08
CA ILE A 252 9.58 16.01 -2.56
C ILE A 252 9.52 17.51 -2.33
N ASN A 253 8.45 18.14 -2.75
CA ASN A 253 8.18 19.54 -2.48
C ASN A 253 6.74 19.74 -2.03
N GLY A 254 6.49 20.82 -1.30
CA GLY A 254 5.16 21.13 -0.79
C GLY A 254 5.15 22.19 0.27
N ASP A 255 4.05 22.29 0.94
CA ASP A 255 3.84 23.13 2.13
C ASP A 255 3.50 22.25 3.34
N ILE A 256 3.88 22.67 4.52
CA ILE A 256 3.58 22.00 5.77
C ILE A 256 3.20 22.97 6.87
N GLN A 257 2.09 22.73 7.49
CA GLN A 257 1.64 23.36 8.74
C GLN A 257 1.80 22.36 9.86
N TYR A 258 2.54 22.73 10.88
CA TYR A 258 2.76 21.91 12.06
C TYR A 258 2.28 22.67 13.30
N LYS A 259 1.56 22.00 14.18
CA LYS A 259 1.16 22.52 15.48
C LYS A 259 1.25 21.41 16.53
N GLY A 260 2.20 21.56 17.46
CA GLY A 260 2.44 20.54 18.46
C GLY A 260 3.48 20.94 19.49
N LYS A 261 3.71 20.06 20.46
CA LYS A 261 4.77 20.23 21.44
C LYS A 261 6.11 19.78 20.87
N VAL A 262 7.19 20.43 21.32
CA VAL A 262 8.57 20.00 21.06
C VAL A 262 9.18 19.53 22.38
N SER A 263 9.54 18.25 22.42
CA SER A 263 10.08 17.59 23.62
C SER A 263 11.52 17.20 23.39
N PHE A 264 12.46 18.03 23.77
CA PHE A 264 13.90 17.77 23.59
C PHE A 264 14.37 16.44 24.20
N ASN A 265 13.64 15.90 25.20
CA ASN A 265 13.98 14.67 25.93
C ASN A 265 13.26 13.41 25.41
N LYS A 266 12.16 13.53 24.63
CA LYS A 266 11.35 12.39 24.18
C LYS A 266 11.61 12.01 22.72
N GLY A 267 12.32 12.86 22.00
CA GLY A 267 12.67 12.68 20.60
C GLY A 267 11.60 13.17 19.62
N PHE A 268 12.08 13.53 18.44
CA PHE A 268 11.29 14.13 17.36
C PHE A 268 10.11 13.27 16.89
N ILE A 269 10.28 11.95 16.89
CA ILE A 269 9.22 11.01 16.47
C ILE A 269 8.00 11.07 17.39
N TYR A 270 8.24 11.15 18.72
CA TYR A 270 7.17 11.29 19.69
C TYR A 270 6.36 12.57 19.45
N ASP A 271 7.06 13.67 19.17
CA ASP A 271 6.43 14.96 18.93
C ASP A 271 5.61 14.95 17.63
N LEU A 272 6.14 14.37 16.55
CA LEU A 272 5.41 14.19 15.29
C LEU A 272 4.11 13.40 15.46
N MET A 273 4.15 12.31 16.25
CA MET A 273 2.99 11.45 16.46
C MET A 273 1.84 12.13 17.24
N ASN A 274 2.17 13.20 18.00
CA ASN A 274 1.22 13.92 18.85
C ASN A 274 0.91 15.33 18.34
N ALA A 275 1.35 15.68 17.16
CA ALA A 275 1.12 16.97 16.53
C ALA A 275 -0.04 16.95 15.53
N GLU A 276 -0.65 18.13 15.35
CA GLU A 276 -1.51 18.41 14.22
C GLU A 276 -0.60 18.76 13.03
N ILE A 277 -0.66 17.96 11.96
CA ILE A 277 0.16 18.14 10.76
C ILE A 277 -0.77 18.21 9.56
N TYR A 278 -0.65 19.27 8.79
CA TYR A 278 -1.27 19.39 7.48
C TYR A 278 -0.21 19.72 6.45
N SER A 279 -0.13 18.93 5.37
CA SER A 279 0.87 19.14 4.31
C SER A 279 0.28 18.77 2.96
N ARG A 280 0.45 19.61 1.98
CA ARG A 280 0.29 19.23 0.56
C ARG A 280 1.67 18.91 0.01
N PHE A 281 1.77 17.82 -0.71
CA PHE A 281 3.06 17.39 -1.25
C PHE A 281 2.96 16.99 -2.72
N ASN A 282 4.08 17.18 -3.40
CA ASN A 282 4.33 16.64 -4.73
C ASN A 282 5.64 15.86 -4.73
N ILE A 283 5.57 14.66 -5.26
CA ILE A 283 6.72 13.77 -5.47
C ILE A 283 6.95 13.66 -6.98
N ASN A 284 8.18 13.85 -7.41
CA ASN A 284 8.56 13.73 -8.82
C ASN A 284 9.81 12.88 -8.96
N GLU A 285 9.78 11.95 -9.93
CA GLU A 285 10.89 11.07 -10.31
C GLU A 285 11.61 10.44 -9.11
N THR A 286 10.83 9.93 -8.19
CA THR A 286 11.30 9.35 -6.94
C THR A 286 11.43 7.85 -7.07
N SER A 287 12.41 7.29 -6.40
CA SER A 287 12.62 5.85 -6.37
C SER A 287 13.15 5.39 -5.02
N PHE A 288 12.76 4.19 -4.63
CA PHE A 288 13.21 3.56 -3.39
C PHE A 288 13.13 2.04 -3.49
N LEU A 289 13.83 1.38 -2.60
CA LEU A 289 13.66 -0.04 -2.31
C LEU A 289 12.87 -0.18 -1.02
N TYR A 290 11.93 -1.11 -1.01
CA TYR A 290 11.22 -1.52 0.19
C TYR A 290 11.69 -2.93 0.58
N LYS A 291 11.90 -3.18 1.88
CA LYS A 291 12.56 -4.41 2.39
C LYS A 291 11.97 -5.72 1.86
N ASP A 292 10.66 -5.73 1.58
CA ASP A 292 9.94 -6.92 1.15
C ASP A 292 9.69 -6.98 -0.37
N PHE A 293 10.17 -5.99 -1.13
CA PHE A 293 10.01 -5.95 -2.58
C PHE A 293 11.31 -6.30 -3.31
N ALA A 294 11.17 -7.05 -4.39
CA ALA A 294 12.29 -7.52 -5.19
C ALA A 294 12.97 -6.44 -6.01
N GLN A 295 12.19 -5.50 -6.47
CA GLN A 295 12.62 -4.46 -7.40
C GLN A 295 12.41 -3.08 -6.82
N LYS A 296 13.13 -2.12 -7.38
CA LYS A 296 13.00 -0.71 -7.06
C LYS A 296 11.62 -0.21 -7.50
N ILE A 297 10.91 0.44 -6.57
CA ILE A 297 9.68 1.15 -6.86
C ILE A 297 10.07 2.52 -7.40
N PHE A 298 9.50 2.89 -8.53
CA PHE A 298 9.71 4.20 -9.13
C PHE A 298 8.38 4.95 -9.19
N ILE A 299 8.31 6.11 -8.53
CA ILE A 299 7.16 7.03 -8.57
C ILE A 299 7.51 8.12 -9.57
N LYS A 300 6.86 8.11 -10.73
CA LYS A 300 7.06 9.13 -11.74
C LYS A 300 6.52 10.47 -11.27
N ASN A 301 5.33 10.47 -10.73
CA ASN A 301 4.71 11.61 -10.05
C ASN A 301 3.70 11.10 -9.03
N ALA A 302 3.57 11.82 -7.94
CA ALA A 302 2.46 11.66 -7.00
C ALA A 302 2.18 13.01 -6.33
N GLU A 303 0.93 13.30 -6.10
CA GLU A 303 0.48 14.43 -5.30
C GLU A 303 -0.53 14.00 -4.27
N GLY A 304 -0.52 14.67 -3.13
CA GLY A 304 -1.42 14.30 -2.05
C GLY A 304 -1.39 15.28 -0.88
N ILE A 305 -2.16 14.91 0.13
CA ILE A 305 -2.35 15.68 1.34
C ILE A 305 -2.06 14.76 2.53
N ILE A 306 -1.26 15.23 3.46
CA ILE A 306 -1.07 14.63 4.77
C ILE A 306 -1.93 15.42 5.75
N ASP A 307 -2.78 14.74 6.49
CA ASP A 307 -3.55 15.29 7.60
C ASP A 307 -3.35 14.37 8.80
N SER A 308 -2.43 14.78 9.67
CA SER A 308 -2.01 14.04 10.86
C SER A 308 -1.56 12.60 10.54
N ASN A 309 -2.38 11.60 10.80
CA ASN A 309 -2.08 10.20 10.52
C ASN A 309 -2.65 9.66 9.19
N LYS A 310 -3.34 10.52 8.44
CA LYS A 310 -3.93 10.18 7.16
C LYS A 310 -3.15 10.81 6.00
N ILE A 311 -2.81 10.03 5.00
CA ILE A 311 -2.25 10.48 3.73
C ILE A 311 -3.31 10.23 2.65
N ASN A 312 -3.81 11.28 2.04
CA ASN A 312 -4.69 11.19 0.88
C ASN A 312 -3.85 11.38 -0.38
N ILE A 313 -3.74 10.35 -1.20
CA ILE A 313 -3.10 10.36 -2.52
C ILE A 313 -4.16 10.78 -3.54
N LEU A 314 -4.03 11.97 -4.09
CA LEU A 314 -4.97 12.49 -5.09
C LEU A 314 -4.78 11.77 -6.43
N ASN A 315 -3.53 11.62 -6.83
CA ASN A 315 -3.11 10.82 -7.98
C ASN A 315 -1.66 10.36 -7.80
N SER A 316 -1.33 9.22 -8.39
CA SER A 316 0.05 8.78 -8.50
C SER A 316 0.26 7.89 -9.72
N LEU A 317 1.45 7.96 -10.30
CA LEU A 317 1.91 7.06 -11.35
C LEU A 317 3.16 6.33 -10.87
N ILE A 318 2.99 5.04 -10.60
CA ILE A 318 4.00 4.17 -10.01
C ILE A 318 4.46 3.17 -11.08
N LYS A 319 5.75 3.03 -11.26
CA LYS A 319 6.34 1.99 -12.09
C LYS A 319 7.01 0.94 -11.22
N TYR A 320 6.63 -0.31 -11.44
CA TYR A 320 7.25 -1.48 -10.83
C TYR A 320 7.58 -2.51 -11.92
N GLY A 321 8.87 -2.73 -12.15
CA GLY A 321 9.31 -3.52 -13.29
C GLY A 321 8.80 -2.95 -14.62
N ARG A 322 8.06 -3.77 -15.37
CA ARG A 322 7.40 -3.40 -16.65
C ARG A 322 6.01 -2.78 -16.45
N SER A 323 5.44 -2.92 -15.25
CA SER A 323 4.08 -2.49 -14.93
C SER A 323 4.03 -1.01 -14.56
N ASN A 324 3.04 -0.29 -15.10
CA ASN A 324 2.70 1.07 -14.69
C ASN A 324 1.35 1.03 -13.98
N LEU A 325 1.35 1.48 -12.73
CA LEU A 325 0.20 1.48 -11.84
C LEU A 325 -0.23 2.92 -11.56
N GLU A 326 -1.49 3.20 -11.62
CA GLU A 326 -2.10 4.46 -11.19
C GLU A 326 -2.88 4.18 -9.90
N PHE A 327 -2.61 4.95 -8.86
CA PHE A 327 -3.28 4.80 -7.57
C PHE A 327 -3.76 6.15 -7.06
N SER A 328 -4.98 6.17 -6.53
CA SER A 328 -5.55 7.27 -5.75
C SER A 328 -6.32 6.70 -4.56
N GLY A 329 -6.21 7.36 -3.40
CA GLY A 329 -6.87 6.85 -2.20
C GLY A 329 -6.21 7.31 -0.91
N ASP A 330 -6.53 6.64 0.18
CA ASP A 330 -6.10 6.98 1.53
C ASP A 330 -5.14 5.94 2.08
N ILE A 331 -4.13 6.41 2.80
CA ILE A 331 -3.24 5.60 3.63
C ILE A 331 -3.34 6.14 5.05
N ILE A 332 -3.77 5.30 5.97
CA ILE A 332 -3.99 5.68 7.37
C ILE A 332 -2.99 4.94 8.25
N ASP A 333 -2.44 5.64 9.23
CA ASP A 333 -1.50 5.09 10.22
C ASP A 333 -0.15 4.57 9.65
N LEU A 334 0.25 5.02 8.45
CA LEU A 334 1.55 4.63 7.87
C LEU A 334 2.72 5.06 8.76
N PHE A 335 2.77 6.33 9.17
CA PHE A 335 3.85 6.81 10.04
C PHE A 335 3.84 6.15 11.42
N PRO A 336 2.67 6.04 12.12
CA PRO A 336 2.60 5.26 13.36
C PRO A 336 3.11 3.82 13.22
N ASN A 337 2.85 3.15 12.09
CA ASN A 337 3.37 1.80 11.85
C ASN A 337 4.89 1.80 11.60
N ILE A 338 5.40 2.70 10.75
CA ILE A 338 6.86 2.81 10.48
C ILE A 338 7.65 3.03 11.77
N PHE A 339 7.10 3.80 12.71
CA PHE A 339 7.74 4.10 14.00
C PHE A 339 7.34 3.13 15.14
N ASN A 340 6.77 1.96 14.79
CA ASN A 340 6.37 0.91 15.72
C ASN A 340 5.37 1.33 16.81
N GLN A 341 4.54 2.35 16.54
CA GLN A 341 3.47 2.79 17.45
C GLN A 341 2.16 2.05 17.20
N LYS A 342 1.95 1.55 15.98
CA LYS A 342 0.80 0.72 15.59
C LYS A 342 1.26 -0.53 14.86
N PRO A 343 0.55 -1.66 15.03
CA PRO A 343 0.92 -2.93 14.41
C PRO A 343 0.67 -2.95 12.89
N SER A 344 -0.26 -2.15 12.39
CA SER A 344 -0.65 -2.13 10.99
C SER A 344 -1.00 -0.73 10.50
N PHE A 345 -0.97 -0.56 9.19
CA PHE A 345 -1.52 0.59 8.49
C PHE A 345 -2.55 0.13 7.46
N HIS A 346 -3.47 1.04 7.11
CA HIS A 346 -4.57 0.74 6.20
C HIS A 346 -4.45 1.53 4.89
N VAL A 347 -4.67 0.87 3.75
CA VAL A 347 -4.67 1.46 2.41
C VAL A 347 -6.05 1.25 1.79
N SER A 348 -6.68 2.30 1.32
CA SER A 348 -7.96 2.21 0.60
C SER A 348 -7.98 3.11 -0.63
N GLY A 349 -8.58 2.65 -1.72
CA GLY A 349 -8.64 3.47 -2.92
C GLY A 349 -8.78 2.69 -4.22
N ASP A 350 -8.47 3.38 -5.31
CA ASP A 350 -8.60 2.88 -6.67
C ASP A 350 -7.21 2.59 -7.27
N LEU A 351 -7.03 1.40 -7.79
CA LEU A 351 -5.83 0.97 -8.50
C LEU A 351 -6.16 0.66 -9.95
N SER A 352 -5.53 1.35 -10.87
CA SER A 352 -5.69 1.10 -12.30
C SER A 352 -4.36 0.83 -12.98
N SER A 353 -4.42 0.09 -14.11
CA SER A 353 -3.26 -0.15 -14.97
C SER A 353 -3.68 -0.51 -16.39
N LYS A 354 -2.91 -0.04 -17.36
CA LYS A 354 -3.05 -0.50 -18.76
C LYS A 354 -2.53 -1.91 -18.96
N GLU A 355 -1.46 -2.27 -18.26
CA GLU A 355 -0.82 -3.58 -18.37
C GLU A 355 0.00 -3.92 -17.13
N VAL A 356 -0.25 -5.10 -16.57
CA VAL A 356 0.44 -5.65 -15.39
C VAL A 356 1.17 -6.92 -15.80
N PHE A 357 2.43 -7.03 -15.41
CA PHE A 357 3.28 -8.22 -15.60
C PHE A 357 3.51 -8.87 -14.24
N VAL A 358 2.79 -9.95 -13.97
CA VAL A 358 2.78 -10.62 -12.66
C VAL A 358 4.15 -11.15 -12.28
N GLU A 359 4.95 -11.57 -13.28
CA GLU A 359 6.31 -12.06 -13.04
C GLU A 359 7.19 -11.02 -12.33
N ASP A 360 7.01 -9.73 -12.62
CA ASP A 360 7.81 -8.67 -12.02
C ASP A 360 7.60 -8.57 -10.50
N PHE A 361 6.45 -9.03 -10.02
CA PHE A 361 6.11 -9.09 -8.58
C PHE A 361 6.57 -10.39 -7.89
N ILE A 362 6.87 -11.43 -8.69
CA ILE A 362 7.14 -12.78 -8.18
C ILE A 362 8.62 -13.15 -8.31
N THR A 363 9.33 -12.61 -9.33
CA THR A 363 10.70 -13.02 -9.66
C THR A 363 11.75 -12.02 -9.22
N ASN A 364 12.72 -12.49 -8.42
CA ASN A 364 14.07 -11.93 -8.39
C ASN A 364 15.00 -12.83 -9.24
N ASN A 365 16.12 -12.30 -9.68
CA ASN A 365 17.16 -13.04 -10.43
C ASN A 365 17.69 -14.30 -9.71
N ASP A 366 17.40 -14.44 -8.39
CA ASP A 366 17.55 -15.67 -7.61
C ASP A 366 16.18 -16.29 -7.36
N GLN A 367 15.71 -17.12 -8.29
CA GLN A 367 14.38 -17.75 -8.27
C GLN A 367 14.06 -18.51 -6.97
N ASN A 368 15.06 -19.02 -6.26
CA ASN A 368 14.86 -19.76 -5.01
C ASN A 368 14.73 -18.86 -3.78
N TYR A 369 15.52 -17.79 -3.67
CA TYR A 369 15.52 -16.92 -2.49
C TYR A 369 14.23 -16.12 -2.34
N PHE A 370 13.63 -15.69 -3.46
CA PHE A 370 12.44 -14.86 -3.44
C PHE A 370 11.15 -15.70 -3.29
N LYS A 371 11.10 -16.89 -3.91
CA LYS A 371 10.05 -17.86 -3.65
C LYS A 371 9.96 -18.16 -2.15
N GLU A 372 11.08 -18.42 -1.50
CA GLU A 372 11.13 -18.64 -0.05
C GLU A 372 10.70 -17.42 0.76
N LYS A 373 11.02 -16.20 0.34
CA LYS A 373 10.76 -14.97 1.11
C LYS A 373 9.33 -14.43 0.95
N LEU A 374 8.77 -14.42 -0.27
CA LEU A 374 7.37 -14.05 -0.53
C LEU A 374 6.39 -15.09 0.03
N ILE A 375 6.81 -16.34 0.02
CA ILE A 375 6.02 -17.46 0.48
C ILE A 375 6.08 -17.59 2.01
N LYS A 376 7.21 -17.17 2.62
CA LYS A 376 7.40 -17.37 4.05
C LYS A 376 6.47 -16.54 4.93
N ASN A 377 6.12 -15.32 4.51
CA ASN A 377 5.27 -14.45 5.34
C ASN A 377 4.52 -13.42 4.48
N MET A 378 3.25 -13.66 4.20
CA MET A 378 2.36 -12.58 3.80
C MET A 378 2.34 -11.53 4.91
N PRO A 379 2.51 -10.22 4.60
CA PRO A 379 2.61 -9.19 5.61
C PRO A 379 1.32 -9.12 6.46
N ASP A 380 1.47 -9.01 7.77
CA ASP A 380 0.35 -8.85 8.69
C ASP A 380 0.19 -7.39 9.18
N TYR A 381 1.12 -6.54 8.79
CA TYR A 381 1.14 -5.12 9.12
C TYR A 381 0.45 -4.23 8.06
N ILE A 382 -0.13 -4.82 7.01
CA ILE A 382 -0.88 -4.10 5.98
C ILE A 382 -2.33 -4.57 6.03
N GLU A 383 -3.26 -3.62 5.99
CA GLU A 383 -4.66 -3.85 5.65
C GLU A 383 -4.98 -3.05 4.39
N ALA A 384 -5.76 -3.60 3.46
CA ALA A 384 -6.08 -2.89 2.23
C ALA A 384 -7.49 -3.19 1.72
N ASP A 385 -8.16 -2.16 1.22
CA ASP A 385 -9.45 -2.21 0.53
C ASP A 385 -9.31 -1.47 -0.80
N ILE A 386 -9.09 -2.21 -1.88
CA ILE A 386 -8.70 -1.67 -3.17
C ILE A 386 -9.73 -2.02 -4.24
N ASN A 387 -10.25 -1.02 -4.93
CA ASN A 387 -10.95 -1.22 -6.20
C ASN A 387 -9.93 -1.36 -7.32
N ILE A 388 -9.98 -2.45 -8.06
CA ILE A 388 -9.06 -2.69 -9.17
C ILE A 388 -9.74 -2.51 -10.52
N ASN A 389 -9.01 -1.88 -11.45
CA ASN A 389 -9.40 -1.73 -12.86
C ASN A 389 -8.16 -1.90 -13.75
N LEU A 390 -7.91 -3.14 -14.18
CA LEU A 390 -6.72 -3.50 -14.93
C LEU A 390 -7.09 -3.91 -16.35
N ALA A 391 -6.59 -3.18 -17.35
CA ALA A 391 -6.94 -3.46 -18.75
C ALA A 391 -6.35 -4.79 -19.21
N LYS A 392 -5.11 -5.11 -18.79
CA LYS A 392 -4.44 -6.38 -19.13
C LYS A 392 -3.58 -6.88 -17.98
N ILE A 393 -3.57 -8.19 -17.79
CA ILE A 393 -2.63 -8.90 -16.91
C ILE A 393 -1.96 -10.00 -17.75
N ASN A 394 -0.63 -10.06 -17.66
CA ASN A 394 0.19 -11.08 -18.27
C ASN A 394 0.85 -11.94 -17.19
N TYR A 395 0.72 -13.26 -17.31
CA TYR A 395 1.44 -14.21 -16.48
C TYR A 395 1.76 -15.47 -17.29
N SER A 396 3.01 -15.67 -17.65
CA SER A 396 3.44 -16.78 -18.51
C SER A 396 2.63 -16.83 -19.80
N LYS A 397 1.94 -17.93 -20.08
CA LYS A 397 1.01 -18.11 -21.22
C LYS A 397 -0.37 -17.52 -20.98
N ILE A 398 -0.70 -17.11 -19.75
CA ILE A 398 -2.03 -16.63 -19.37
C ILE A 398 -2.14 -15.13 -19.70
N LYS A 399 -3.13 -14.78 -20.50
CA LYS A 399 -3.50 -13.41 -20.83
C LYS A 399 -4.90 -13.14 -20.32
N ILE A 400 -5.00 -12.20 -19.40
CA ILE A 400 -6.27 -11.76 -18.80
C ILE A 400 -6.51 -10.32 -19.22
N SER A 401 -7.76 -9.94 -19.42
CA SER A 401 -8.12 -8.57 -19.77
C SER A 401 -9.39 -8.12 -19.07
N LYS A 402 -9.60 -6.79 -19.00
CA LYS A 402 -10.79 -6.17 -18.41
C LYS A 402 -11.07 -6.67 -16.98
N VAL A 403 -10.05 -6.65 -16.15
CA VAL A 403 -10.16 -7.05 -14.74
C VAL A 403 -10.72 -5.89 -13.94
N SER A 404 -11.82 -6.11 -13.25
CA SER A 404 -12.45 -5.12 -12.38
C SER A 404 -13.12 -5.78 -11.18
N GLY A 405 -13.09 -5.11 -10.03
CA GLY A 405 -13.70 -5.57 -8.80
C GLY A 405 -13.03 -5.03 -7.56
N ASP A 406 -13.41 -5.57 -6.43
CA ASP A 406 -12.87 -5.25 -5.11
C ASP A 406 -11.83 -6.29 -4.67
N LEU A 407 -10.78 -5.84 -4.03
CA LEU A 407 -9.76 -6.70 -3.44
C LEU A 407 -9.45 -6.22 -2.02
N ASN A 408 -9.76 -7.05 -1.04
CA ASN A 408 -9.49 -6.77 0.35
C ASN A 408 -8.30 -7.61 0.83
N TYR A 409 -7.41 -7.02 1.59
CA TYR A 409 -6.29 -7.69 2.21
C TYR A 409 -6.26 -7.42 3.71
N LYS A 410 -6.32 -8.47 4.51
CA LYS A 410 -6.26 -8.38 5.97
C LYS A 410 -5.84 -9.72 6.58
N ASN A 411 -5.04 -9.68 7.66
CA ASN A 411 -4.64 -10.87 8.41
C ASN A 411 -4.06 -11.97 7.50
N ARG A 412 -3.14 -11.63 6.61
CA ARG A 412 -2.52 -12.55 5.64
C ARG A 412 -3.53 -13.22 4.71
N ALA A 413 -4.58 -12.51 4.36
CA ALA A 413 -5.62 -13.03 3.49
C ALA A 413 -6.05 -11.99 2.46
N PHE A 414 -6.04 -12.38 1.19
CA PHE A 414 -6.77 -11.70 0.14
C PHE A 414 -8.21 -12.23 0.11
N SER A 415 -9.18 -11.35 -0.04
CA SER A 415 -10.58 -11.71 -0.24
C SER A 415 -11.23 -10.77 -1.25
N THR A 416 -12.24 -11.27 -1.94
CA THR A 416 -13.06 -10.49 -2.86
C THR A 416 -14.48 -10.98 -2.86
N ASP A 417 -15.42 -10.05 -2.92
CA ASP A 417 -16.82 -10.36 -3.12
C ASP A 417 -17.12 -10.59 -4.61
N THR A 418 -16.46 -9.83 -5.47
CA THR A 418 -16.62 -10.03 -6.92
C THR A 418 -15.44 -9.43 -7.69
N ILE A 419 -14.80 -10.27 -8.51
CA ILE A 419 -13.92 -9.86 -9.60
C ILE A 419 -14.48 -10.36 -10.93
N PHE A 420 -14.56 -9.46 -11.91
CA PHE A 420 -14.85 -9.75 -13.29
C PHE A 420 -13.58 -9.68 -14.12
N LEU A 421 -13.42 -10.61 -15.05
CA LEU A 421 -12.31 -10.59 -15.99
C LEU A 421 -12.66 -11.34 -17.29
N ASN A 422 -11.89 -11.09 -18.33
CA ASN A 422 -11.94 -11.85 -19.56
C ASN A 422 -10.66 -12.68 -19.73
N ALA A 423 -10.83 -13.97 -20.02
CA ALA A 423 -9.72 -14.88 -20.28
C ALA A 423 -10.18 -15.94 -21.31
N PHE A 424 -9.25 -16.51 -22.07
CA PHE A 424 -9.49 -17.61 -22.99
C PHE A 424 -10.68 -17.40 -23.94
N GLY A 425 -10.94 -16.15 -24.35
CA GLY A 425 -12.04 -15.79 -25.24
C GLY A 425 -13.43 -15.73 -24.62
N GLY A 426 -13.55 -15.91 -23.30
CA GLY A 426 -14.78 -15.78 -22.53
C GLY A 426 -14.66 -14.85 -21.34
N SER A 427 -15.67 -14.87 -20.47
CA SER A 427 -15.73 -14.07 -19.25
C SER A 427 -15.68 -14.93 -18.00
N VAL A 428 -15.13 -14.37 -16.93
CA VAL A 428 -15.02 -15.02 -15.62
C VAL A 428 -15.50 -14.06 -14.54
N LYS A 429 -16.33 -14.55 -13.65
CA LYS A 429 -16.72 -13.91 -12.40
C LYS A 429 -16.27 -14.79 -11.25
N LEU A 430 -15.50 -14.25 -10.33
CA LEU A 430 -15.02 -14.99 -9.16
C LEU A 430 -15.27 -14.22 -7.87
N SER A 431 -15.48 -14.96 -6.81
CA SER A 431 -15.46 -14.51 -5.42
C SER A 431 -14.69 -15.52 -4.60
N GLY A 432 -14.14 -15.08 -3.47
CA GLY A 432 -13.45 -16.03 -2.59
C GLY A 432 -12.33 -15.44 -1.78
N LYS A 433 -11.54 -16.32 -1.19
CA LYS A 433 -10.47 -16.00 -0.28
C LYS A 433 -9.23 -16.83 -0.58
N PHE A 434 -8.07 -16.18 -0.59
CA PHE A 434 -6.74 -16.80 -0.60
C PHE A 434 -5.99 -16.35 0.65
N TYR A 435 -5.50 -17.27 1.47
CA TYR A 435 -4.89 -16.92 2.75
C TYR A 435 -3.77 -17.86 3.16
N GLN A 436 -2.86 -17.35 3.96
CA GLN A 436 -1.82 -18.12 4.62
C GLN A 436 -2.31 -18.57 6.00
N SER A 437 -2.30 -19.88 6.24
CA SER A 437 -2.65 -20.47 7.55
C SER A 437 -1.51 -20.34 8.56
N PHE A 438 -1.80 -20.54 9.85
CA PHE A 438 -0.78 -20.55 10.91
C PHE A 438 0.34 -21.57 10.71
N GLU A 439 0.07 -22.64 9.97
CA GLU A 439 1.06 -23.68 9.59
C GLU A 439 1.89 -23.25 8.37
N ASN A 440 1.81 -21.98 7.94
CA ASN A 440 2.43 -21.44 6.73
C ASN A 440 2.00 -22.13 5.42
N ASN A 441 0.90 -22.88 5.43
CA ASN A 441 0.28 -23.41 4.22
C ASN A 441 -0.62 -22.34 3.58
N PHE A 442 -0.70 -22.34 2.26
CA PHE A 442 -1.59 -21.47 1.51
C PHE A 442 -2.90 -22.19 1.21
N LYS A 443 -4.01 -21.49 1.33
CA LYS A 443 -5.33 -22.02 1.05
C LYS A 443 -6.13 -21.08 0.18
N ILE A 444 -6.89 -21.65 -0.74
CA ILE A 444 -7.88 -20.93 -1.55
C ILE A 444 -9.26 -21.54 -1.32
N SER A 445 -10.26 -20.67 -1.26
CA SER A 445 -11.67 -21.05 -1.32
C SER A 445 -12.35 -20.10 -2.27
N THR A 446 -12.86 -20.59 -3.40
CA THR A 446 -13.48 -19.73 -4.42
C THR A 446 -14.81 -20.29 -4.90
N ASN A 447 -15.70 -19.36 -5.26
CA ASN A 447 -16.86 -19.63 -6.10
C ASN A 447 -16.65 -18.88 -7.42
N THR A 448 -16.52 -19.62 -8.50
CA THR A 448 -16.16 -19.06 -9.79
C THR A 448 -17.19 -19.47 -10.83
N LYS A 449 -17.67 -18.50 -11.60
CA LYS A 449 -18.47 -18.73 -12.78
C LYS A 449 -17.69 -18.24 -14.00
N PHE A 450 -17.61 -19.10 -15.01
CA PHE A 450 -17.08 -18.68 -16.30
C PHE A 450 -18.04 -19.02 -17.43
N ASP A 451 -18.08 -18.16 -18.43
CA ASP A 451 -18.97 -18.28 -19.58
C ASP A 451 -18.17 -18.24 -20.88
N ASN A 452 -18.42 -19.23 -21.74
CA ASN A 452 -17.92 -19.32 -23.13
C ASN A 452 -16.39 -19.31 -23.28
N LEU A 453 -15.63 -19.87 -22.31
CA LEU A 453 -14.18 -20.03 -22.48
C LEU A 453 -13.89 -20.99 -23.63
N ASP A 454 -12.86 -20.70 -24.41
CA ASP A 454 -12.35 -21.58 -25.44
C ASP A 454 -11.65 -22.78 -24.81
N ILE A 455 -12.17 -23.97 -25.07
CA ILE A 455 -11.70 -25.20 -24.41
C ILE A 455 -10.28 -25.57 -24.86
N PHE A 456 -9.93 -25.36 -26.13
CA PHE A 456 -8.58 -25.61 -26.65
C PHE A 456 -7.57 -24.72 -25.92
N ASN A 457 -7.81 -23.40 -25.89
CA ASN A 457 -6.92 -22.45 -25.24
C ASN A 457 -6.80 -22.71 -23.74
N THR A 458 -7.88 -23.12 -23.07
CA THR A 458 -7.88 -23.46 -21.65
C THR A 458 -6.97 -24.68 -21.40
N PHE A 459 -7.15 -25.80 -22.12
CA PHE A 459 -6.33 -26.99 -21.97
C PHE A 459 -4.86 -26.73 -22.35
N TYR A 460 -4.61 -26.00 -23.43
CA TYR A 460 -3.27 -25.66 -23.87
C TYR A 460 -2.49 -24.83 -22.84
N THR A 461 -3.14 -23.82 -22.27
CA THR A 461 -2.52 -22.93 -21.30
C THR A 461 -2.20 -23.64 -19.99
N PHE A 462 -3.10 -24.51 -19.53
CA PHE A 462 -2.88 -25.30 -18.31
C PHE A 462 -2.16 -26.63 -18.55
N GLU A 463 -1.46 -26.78 -19.70
CA GLU A 463 -0.64 -27.96 -20.04
C GLU A 463 -1.41 -29.27 -19.89
N ASN A 464 -2.68 -29.26 -20.38
CA ASN A 464 -3.64 -30.35 -20.30
C ASN A 464 -3.92 -30.79 -18.83
N PHE A 465 -3.78 -29.91 -17.84
CA PHE A 465 -3.91 -30.21 -16.42
C PHE A 465 -3.01 -31.35 -15.93
N GLY A 466 -1.81 -31.47 -16.54
CA GLY A 466 -0.80 -32.50 -16.19
C GLY A 466 -1.15 -33.91 -16.59
N GLN A 467 -2.24 -34.13 -17.39
CA GLN A 467 -2.64 -35.46 -17.84
C GLN A 467 -2.40 -35.64 -19.36
N SER A 468 -2.29 -36.89 -19.82
CA SER A 468 -2.00 -37.23 -21.21
C SER A 468 -3.18 -37.85 -21.97
N PHE A 469 -4.28 -38.16 -21.28
CA PHE A 469 -5.43 -38.88 -21.82
C PHE A 469 -6.22 -38.02 -22.83
N ILE A 470 -6.71 -36.86 -22.39
CA ILE A 470 -7.41 -35.91 -23.27
C ILE A 470 -6.58 -34.61 -23.34
N GLN A 471 -6.21 -34.20 -24.53
CA GLN A 471 -5.30 -33.07 -24.74
C GLN A 471 -5.98 -31.96 -25.53
N ALA A 472 -5.46 -30.74 -25.44
CA ALA A 472 -5.95 -29.57 -26.15
C ALA A 472 -6.22 -29.88 -27.65
N LYS A 473 -5.30 -30.57 -28.32
CA LYS A 473 -5.40 -30.95 -29.73
C LYS A 473 -6.63 -31.81 -30.08
N HIS A 474 -7.21 -32.46 -29.06
CA HIS A 474 -8.40 -33.29 -29.26
C HIS A 474 -9.70 -32.52 -29.07
N LEU A 475 -9.64 -31.24 -28.61
CA LEU A 475 -10.82 -30.52 -28.13
C LEU A 475 -11.06 -29.23 -28.90
N LYS A 476 -12.33 -29.01 -29.23
CA LYS A 476 -12.88 -27.76 -29.72
C LYS A 476 -14.21 -27.47 -29.04
N GLY A 477 -14.60 -26.18 -28.98
CA GLY A 477 -15.86 -25.74 -28.42
C GLY A 477 -15.71 -24.69 -27.34
N LYS A 478 -16.84 -24.34 -26.74
CA LYS A 478 -16.96 -23.35 -25.70
C LYS A 478 -17.39 -24.01 -24.38
N ILE A 479 -16.71 -23.67 -23.29
CA ILE A 479 -17.00 -24.24 -21.98
C ILE A 479 -17.55 -23.14 -21.05
N SER A 480 -18.64 -23.44 -20.37
CA SER A 480 -19.22 -22.63 -19.32
C SER A 480 -19.37 -23.47 -18.07
N SER A 481 -19.10 -22.91 -16.90
CA SER A 481 -19.22 -23.62 -15.65
C SER A 481 -19.41 -22.65 -14.48
N GLN A 482 -20.03 -23.14 -13.45
CA GLN A 482 -19.94 -22.60 -12.10
C GLN A 482 -19.34 -23.68 -11.20
N PHE A 483 -18.30 -23.33 -10.45
CA PHE A 483 -17.66 -24.28 -9.55
C PHE A 483 -17.28 -23.63 -8.21
N VAL A 484 -17.28 -24.44 -7.19
CA VAL A 484 -16.69 -24.14 -5.89
C VAL A 484 -15.41 -24.97 -5.76
N CYS A 485 -14.32 -24.32 -5.43
CA CYS A 485 -13.01 -24.95 -5.28
C CYS A 485 -12.38 -24.61 -3.94
N ASN A 486 -11.92 -25.64 -3.22
CA ASN A 486 -11.04 -25.53 -2.07
C ASN A 486 -9.74 -26.25 -2.39
N ALA A 487 -8.61 -25.57 -2.28
CA ALA A 487 -7.29 -26.15 -2.51
C ALA A 487 -6.29 -25.66 -1.47
N SER A 488 -5.25 -26.43 -1.26
CA SER A 488 -4.17 -26.09 -0.33
C SER A 488 -2.82 -26.38 -0.96
N TRP A 489 -1.84 -25.53 -0.66
CA TRP A 489 -0.44 -25.69 -1.03
C TRP A 489 0.42 -25.68 0.23
N ASN A 490 1.51 -26.40 0.19
CA ASN A 490 2.50 -26.36 1.25
C ASN A 490 3.29 -25.03 1.26
N ASN A 491 4.22 -24.90 2.18
CA ASN A 491 5.08 -23.71 2.31
C ASN A 491 6.08 -23.51 1.15
N THR A 492 6.25 -24.50 0.25
CA THR A 492 7.03 -24.41 -0.99
C THR A 492 6.13 -24.13 -2.22
N PHE A 493 4.86 -23.86 -2.00
CA PHE A 493 3.86 -23.60 -3.02
C PHE A 493 3.61 -24.80 -3.95
N GLU A 494 3.72 -26.02 -3.41
CA GLU A 494 3.32 -27.22 -4.10
C GLU A 494 1.90 -27.60 -3.68
N LEU A 495 1.05 -27.93 -4.65
CA LEU A 495 -0.32 -28.33 -4.40
C LEU A 495 -0.34 -29.60 -3.51
N ILE A 496 -1.22 -29.63 -2.53
CA ILE A 496 -1.53 -30.80 -1.72
C ILE A 496 -2.77 -31.46 -2.33
N PRO A 497 -2.58 -32.51 -3.18
CA PRO A 497 -3.69 -33.08 -3.96
C PRO A 497 -4.81 -33.65 -3.11
N GLU A 498 -4.49 -34.17 -1.93
CA GLU A 498 -5.45 -34.73 -0.96
C GLU A 498 -6.43 -33.72 -0.39
N LYS A 499 -6.02 -32.42 -0.44
CA LYS A 499 -6.83 -31.29 0.04
C LYS A 499 -7.55 -30.54 -1.08
N LEU A 500 -7.42 -31.00 -2.34
CA LEU A 500 -8.15 -30.44 -3.45
C LEU A 500 -9.58 -30.96 -3.46
N GLN A 501 -10.53 -30.04 -3.38
CA GLN A 501 -11.95 -30.33 -3.51
C GLN A 501 -12.55 -29.36 -4.53
N LEU A 502 -13.25 -29.87 -5.51
CA LEU A 502 -13.94 -29.11 -6.53
C LEU A 502 -15.30 -29.73 -6.84
N SER A 503 -16.32 -28.91 -6.91
CA SER A 503 -17.64 -29.30 -7.38
C SER A 503 -18.07 -28.31 -8.46
N SER A 504 -18.44 -28.80 -9.63
CA SER A 504 -18.75 -27.95 -10.77
C SER A 504 -19.96 -28.41 -11.57
N ASN A 505 -20.72 -27.45 -12.07
CA ASN A 505 -21.69 -27.64 -13.14
C ASN A 505 -21.05 -27.24 -14.46
N LEU A 506 -20.75 -28.20 -15.31
CA LEU A 506 -20.06 -28.00 -16.57
C LEU A 506 -21.03 -28.06 -17.74
N GLN A 507 -20.91 -27.11 -18.67
CA GLN A 507 -21.58 -27.15 -19.96
C GLN A 507 -20.57 -26.89 -21.06
N VAL A 508 -20.52 -27.76 -22.07
CA VAL A 508 -19.74 -27.56 -23.29
C VAL A 508 -20.72 -27.37 -24.45
N ASN A 509 -20.57 -26.25 -25.16
CA ASN A 509 -21.35 -25.92 -26.33
C ASN A 509 -20.48 -26.01 -27.60
N GLU A 510 -21.08 -26.38 -28.74
CA GLU A 510 -20.39 -26.52 -30.02
C GLU A 510 -19.12 -27.38 -29.89
N GLY A 511 -19.23 -28.45 -29.08
CA GLY A 511 -18.10 -29.31 -28.80
C GLY A 511 -17.75 -30.21 -29.99
N GLU A 512 -16.44 -30.39 -30.20
CA GLU A 512 -15.89 -31.34 -31.13
C GLU A 512 -14.72 -32.10 -30.50
N LEU A 513 -14.77 -33.44 -30.59
CA LEU A 513 -13.69 -34.33 -30.22
C LEU A 513 -12.99 -34.80 -31.49
N ILE A 514 -11.69 -34.49 -31.61
CA ILE A 514 -10.92 -34.67 -32.82
C ILE A 514 -9.82 -35.70 -32.62
N ASN A 515 -9.79 -36.72 -33.50
CA ASN A 515 -8.73 -37.74 -33.54
C ASN A 515 -8.42 -38.36 -32.14
N PHE A 516 -9.47 -38.62 -31.38
CA PHE A 516 -9.33 -39.22 -30.03
C PHE A 516 -9.30 -40.75 -30.15
N LYS A 517 -8.08 -41.28 -30.24
CA LYS A 517 -7.78 -42.71 -30.49
C LYS A 517 -8.58 -43.71 -29.66
N PRO A 518 -8.89 -43.49 -28.35
CA PRO A 518 -9.66 -44.44 -27.57
C PRO A 518 -11.04 -44.76 -28.17
N LEU A 519 -11.61 -43.87 -28.94
CA LEU A 519 -12.92 -44.13 -29.58
C LEU A 519 -12.81 -44.90 -30.94
N GLU A 520 -11.62 -44.98 -31.53
CA GLU A 520 -11.38 -45.79 -32.74
C GLU A 520 -11.70 -47.29 -32.51
N SER A 521 -11.62 -47.75 -31.26
CA SER A 521 -12.04 -49.13 -30.89
C SER A 521 -13.54 -49.39 -31.07
N LEU A 522 -14.36 -48.33 -31.24
CA LEU A 522 -15.78 -48.44 -31.59
C LEU A 522 -16.02 -48.60 -33.09
N SER A 523 -14.98 -48.77 -33.91
CA SER A 523 -15.04 -48.89 -35.37
C SER A 523 -15.85 -50.09 -35.85
N SER A 524 -16.06 -51.11 -35.03
CA SER A 524 -16.96 -52.21 -35.31
C SER A 524 -18.46 -51.80 -35.34
N PHE A 525 -18.76 -50.61 -34.78
CA PHE A 525 -20.13 -50.10 -34.63
C PHE A 525 -20.40 -48.85 -35.50
N VAL A 526 -19.37 -48.03 -35.73
CA VAL A 526 -19.43 -46.72 -36.40
C VAL A 526 -18.27 -46.59 -37.35
N SER A 527 -18.42 -45.83 -38.46
CA SER A 527 -17.34 -45.64 -39.41
C SER A 527 -16.13 -44.89 -38.72
N ILE A 528 -14.90 -45.28 -39.09
CA ILE A 528 -13.69 -44.68 -38.49
C ILE A 528 -13.66 -43.15 -38.79
N ASP A 529 -14.13 -42.73 -39.94
CA ASP A 529 -14.14 -41.32 -40.32
C ASP A 529 -15.11 -40.49 -39.50
N ASP A 530 -16.25 -41.05 -39.09
CA ASP A 530 -17.18 -40.41 -38.16
C ASP A 530 -16.59 -40.33 -36.74
N LEU A 531 -15.77 -41.30 -36.36
CA LEU A 531 -15.10 -41.32 -35.04
C LEU A 531 -13.90 -40.37 -34.94
N LYS A 532 -13.34 -39.92 -36.08
CA LYS A 532 -12.26 -38.93 -36.07
C LYS A 532 -12.75 -37.50 -35.76
N HIS A 533 -14.00 -37.20 -36.06
CA HIS A 533 -14.61 -35.88 -35.88
C HIS A 533 -15.98 -35.98 -35.24
N ILE A 534 -16.04 -36.11 -33.93
CA ILE A 534 -17.29 -36.25 -33.19
C ILE A 534 -17.78 -34.89 -32.75
N LYS A 535 -18.85 -34.40 -33.32
CA LYS A 535 -19.48 -33.13 -32.94
C LYS A 535 -20.67 -33.39 -32.03
N PHE A 536 -20.80 -32.59 -31.00
CA PHE A 536 -21.94 -32.59 -30.07
C PHE A 536 -22.41 -31.16 -29.82
N SER A 537 -23.74 -30.96 -29.75
CA SER A 537 -24.31 -29.63 -29.63
C SER A 537 -24.07 -29.02 -28.24
N THR A 538 -24.47 -29.73 -27.23
CA THR A 538 -24.34 -29.34 -25.83
C THR A 538 -24.11 -30.58 -24.98
N LEU A 539 -23.08 -30.53 -24.16
CA LEU A 539 -22.78 -31.52 -23.14
C LEU A 539 -22.90 -30.86 -21.77
N LYS A 540 -23.66 -31.47 -20.86
CA LYS A 540 -23.81 -31.00 -19.48
C LYS A 540 -23.42 -32.09 -18.51
N ASN A 541 -22.64 -31.76 -17.48
CA ASN A 541 -22.32 -32.68 -16.41
C ASN A 541 -21.93 -31.94 -15.11
N ASN A 542 -22.02 -32.66 -13.99
CA ASN A 542 -21.53 -32.22 -12.71
C ASN A 542 -20.23 -32.97 -12.41
N ILE A 543 -19.09 -32.30 -12.42
CA ILE A 543 -17.80 -32.91 -12.14
C ILE A 543 -17.44 -32.64 -10.68
N GLU A 544 -17.04 -33.68 -9.97
CA GLU A 544 -16.55 -33.61 -8.60
C GLU A 544 -15.09 -34.05 -8.55
N ILE A 545 -14.23 -33.27 -7.86
CA ILE A 545 -12.87 -33.68 -7.52
C ILE A 545 -12.81 -33.79 -6.00
N LYS A 546 -12.48 -34.95 -5.51
CA LYS A 546 -12.31 -35.21 -4.09
C LYS A 546 -11.45 -36.46 -3.89
N ASP A 547 -10.65 -36.48 -2.83
CA ASP A 547 -9.80 -37.63 -2.46
C ASP A 547 -8.90 -38.08 -3.64
N MET A 548 -8.25 -37.13 -4.31
CA MET A 548 -7.39 -37.31 -5.50
C MET A 548 -8.09 -37.98 -6.69
N ARG A 549 -9.41 -37.95 -6.73
CA ARG A 549 -10.22 -38.56 -7.77
C ARG A 549 -11.16 -37.55 -8.44
N ILE A 550 -11.18 -37.57 -9.76
CA ILE A 550 -12.16 -36.85 -10.59
C ILE A 550 -13.30 -37.83 -10.86
N LYS A 551 -14.49 -37.53 -10.37
CA LYS A 551 -15.72 -38.31 -10.65
C LYS A 551 -16.49 -37.63 -11.77
N VAL A 552 -16.89 -38.44 -12.74
CA VAL A 552 -17.75 -38.08 -13.86
C VAL A 552 -19.07 -38.85 -13.71
N PRO A 553 -20.11 -38.21 -13.20
CA PRO A 553 -21.45 -38.82 -13.15
C PRO A 553 -21.95 -39.19 -14.52
N THR A 554 -22.97 -40.04 -14.57
CA THR A 554 -23.57 -40.46 -15.85
C THR A 554 -24.03 -39.23 -16.64
N MET A 555 -23.53 -39.10 -17.86
CA MET A 555 -23.92 -38.07 -18.80
C MET A 555 -24.29 -38.66 -20.17
N GLU A 556 -25.29 -38.10 -20.77
CA GLU A 556 -25.67 -38.37 -22.15
C GLU A 556 -24.88 -37.49 -23.11
N ILE A 557 -24.21 -38.12 -24.08
CA ILE A 557 -23.50 -37.43 -25.12
C ILE A 557 -24.22 -37.71 -26.44
N LYS A 558 -25.00 -36.75 -26.93
CA LYS A 558 -25.62 -36.79 -28.27
C LYS A 558 -24.67 -36.21 -29.30
N SER A 559 -24.17 -37.06 -30.17
CA SER A 559 -23.16 -36.64 -31.14
C SER A 559 -23.55 -36.93 -32.58
N SER A 560 -22.78 -36.38 -33.54
CA SER A 560 -22.95 -36.64 -34.97
C SER A 560 -22.69 -38.10 -35.36
N ALA A 561 -21.88 -38.81 -34.60
CA ALA A 561 -21.48 -40.19 -34.87
C ALA A 561 -22.36 -41.20 -34.14
N ILE A 562 -22.52 -41.00 -32.83
CA ILE A 562 -23.21 -41.93 -31.97
C ILE A 562 -23.60 -41.26 -30.63
N SER A 563 -24.79 -41.57 -30.15
CA SER A 563 -25.18 -41.17 -28.78
C SER A 563 -24.75 -42.23 -27.77
N LEU A 564 -24.21 -41.77 -26.67
CA LEU A 564 -23.70 -42.64 -25.61
C LEU A 564 -23.97 -42.06 -24.20
N LEU A 565 -24.08 -42.98 -23.25
CA LEU A 565 -24.00 -42.63 -21.82
C LEU A 565 -22.61 -42.99 -21.30
N ILE A 566 -21.95 -42.05 -20.64
CA ILE A 566 -20.65 -42.28 -20.04
C ILE A 566 -20.67 -41.89 -18.56
N SER A 567 -20.02 -42.69 -17.75
CA SER A 567 -19.76 -42.39 -16.33
C SER A 567 -18.49 -43.05 -15.90
N GLY A 568 -17.82 -42.49 -14.89
CA GLY A 568 -16.58 -43.09 -14.39
C GLY A 568 -15.79 -42.20 -13.48
N TYR A 569 -14.52 -42.51 -13.38
CA TYR A 569 -13.55 -41.73 -12.59
C TYR A 569 -12.17 -41.77 -13.21
N HIS A 570 -11.38 -40.77 -12.83
CA HIS A 570 -9.97 -40.62 -13.18
C HIS A 570 -9.20 -40.20 -11.93
N ASP A 571 -8.23 -41.02 -11.50
CA ASP A 571 -7.39 -40.75 -10.34
C ASP A 571 -6.16 -39.90 -10.71
N PHE A 572 -5.63 -39.15 -9.78
CA PHE A 572 -4.45 -38.31 -10.01
C PHE A 572 -3.17 -39.11 -10.29
N ASN A 573 -3.13 -40.40 -9.91
CA ASN A 573 -2.09 -41.33 -10.34
C ASN A 573 -2.25 -41.81 -11.80
N GLN A 574 -3.24 -41.22 -12.53
CA GLN A 574 -3.60 -41.51 -13.93
C GLN A 574 -4.30 -42.82 -14.18
N GLU A 575 -4.74 -43.54 -13.15
CA GLU A 575 -5.65 -44.68 -13.27
C GLU A 575 -7.05 -44.16 -13.58
N PHE A 576 -7.74 -44.82 -14.51
CA PHE A 576 -9.13 -44.44 -14.85
C PHE A 576 -9.99 -45.66 -15.13
N LYS A 577 -11.28 -45.47 -14.91
CA LYS A 577 -12.29 -46.45 -15.28
C LYS A 577 -13.59 -45.76 -15.68
N TYR A 578 -13.99 -45.98 -16.93
CA TYR A 578 -15.23 -45.44 -17.49
C TYR A 578 -16.14 -46.56 -17.96
N LYS A 579 -17.44 -46.43 -17.67
CA LYS A 579 -18.50 -47.23 -18.24
C LYS A 579 -19.14 -46.45 -19.37
N ILE A 580 -19.21 -47.03 -20.55
CA ILE A 580 -19.76 -46.45 -21.74
C ILE A 580 -20.92 -47.32 -22.22
N SER A 581 -22.14 -46.76 -22.35
CA SER A 581 -23.28 -47.42 -22.86
C SER A 581 -23.68 -46.79 -24.22
N LEU A 582 -23.61 -47.57 -25.25
CA LEU A 582 -23.99 -47.16 -26.63
C LEU A 582 -25.48 -47.37 -26.86
N LEU A 583 -26.20 -46.37 -27.37
CA LEU A 583 -27.61 -46.44 -27.72
C LEU A 583 -27.78 -47.08 -29.08
N LEU A 584 -28.13 -48.35 -29.15
CA LEU A 584 -28.18 -49.12 -30.39
C LEU A 584 -29.36 -48.70 -31.31
N SER A 585 -30.43 -48.17 -30.76
CA SER A 585 -31.60 -47.67 -31.52
C SER A 585 -31.21 -46.55 -32.53
N GLU A 586 -30.33 -45.62 -32.14
CA GLU A 586 -29.86 -44.56 -33.05
C GLU A 586 -28.93 -45.09 -34.13
N LEU A 587 -28.11 -46.08 -33.84
CA LEU A 587 -27.25 -46.74 -34.84
C LEU A 587 -28.05 -47.41 -35.95
N LEU A 588 -29.12 -48.09 -35.57
CA LEU A 588 -30.00 -48.75 -36.51
C LEU A 588 -30.84 -47.73 -37.33
N ALA A 589 -31.34 -46.67 -36.69
CA ALA A 589 -32.07 -45.61 -37.35
C ALA A 589 -31.17 -44.86 -38.37
N ASN A 590 -29.92 -44.57 -38.02
CA ASN A 590 -28.97 -43.95 -38.93
C ASN A 590 -28.58 -44.85 -40.11
N LYS A 591 -28.41 -46.15 -39.93
CA LYS A 591 -28.20 -47.09 -41.04
C LYS A 591 -29.43 -47.19 -41.96
N PHE A 592 -30.61 -47.05 -41.41
CA PHE A 592 -31.86 -47.03 -42.22
C PHE A 592 -32.03 -45.73 -43.01
N ARG A 593 -31.72 -44.57 -42.40
CA ARG A 593 -31.75 -43.25 -43.09
C ARG A 593 -30.73 -43.16 -44.21
N LEU A 594 -29.56 -43.77 -44.05
CA LEU A 594 -28.52 -43.81 -45.10
C LEU A 594 -28.90 -44.69 -46.28
N LYS A 595 -29.84 -45.64 -46.08
CA LYS A 595 -30.34 -46.51 -47.16
C LYS A 595 -31.54 -45.92 -47.91
N ASN A 596 -32.32 -45.02 -47.27
CA ASN A 596 -33.49 -44.38 -47.86
C ASN A 596 -33.39 -42.87 -47.71
N LYS A 597 -32.95 -42.18 -48.77
CA LYS A 597 -32.71 -40.74 -48.77
C LYS A 597 -33.97 -39.86 -48.67
N ASP A 598 -35.18 -40.42 -48.63
CA ASP A 598 -36.44 -39.68 -48.74
C ASP A 598 -37.39 -39.78 -47.52
N TYR A 599 -36.90 -40.08 -46.33
CA TYR A 599 -37.73 -40.12 -45.13
C TYR A 599 -37.36 -39.04 -44.12
N SER A 600 -38.18 -38.00 -44.01
CA SER A 600 -38.23 -37.10 -42.84
C SER A 600 -39.28 -37.63 -41.88
N ALA A 601 -38.89 -38.34 -40.84
CA ALA A 601 -39.81 -38.78 -39.78
C ALA A 601 -39.70 -37.84 -38.57
N ASN A 602 -40.78 -37.15 -38.25
CA ASN A 602 -41.03 -36.55 -36.94
C ASN A 602 -41.32 -37.65 -35.95
N ALA A 603 -40.34 -37.98 -35.10
CA ALA A 603 -40.50 -38.97 -34.05
C ALA A 603 -40.60 -38.31 -32.69
N ASP A 604 -41.82 -37.93 -32.33
CA ASP A 604 -42.21 -37.71 -30.94
C ASP A 604 -42.96 -38.97 -30.47
N SER A 605 -42.26 -39.98 -30.01
CA SER A 605 -42.88 -41.12 -29.31
C SER A 605 -42.06 -41.57 -28.13
N THR A 606 -42.64 -41.35 -26.97
CA THR A 606 -42.19 -41.58 -25.62
C THR A 606 -42.32 -43.05 -25.15
N GLU A 607 -41.67 -44.01 -25.77
CA GLU A 607 -41.38 -45.29 -25.17
C GLU A 607 -39.99 -45.77 -25.58
N LYS A 608 -39.02 -45.50 -24.71
CA LYS A 608 -37.60 -45.90 -24.86
C LYS A 608 -37.41 -47.34 -24.54
N LEU A 609 -37.49 -48.22 -25.53
CA LEU A 609 -36.86 -49.52 -25.47
C LEU A 609 -35.36 -49.39 -25.78
N ILE A 610 -34.54 -49.20 -24.79
CA ILE A 610 -33.12 -48.91 -24.93
C ILE A 610 -32.34 -50.21 -24.88
N THR A 611 -31.90 -50.72 -26.01
CA THR A 611 -30.88 -51.76 -26.06
C THR A 611 -29.52 -51.12 -25.99
N ASN A 612 -28.80 -51.27 -24.86
CA ASN A 612 -27.52 -50.68 -24.63
C ASN A 612 -26.39 -51.70 -24.78
N VAL A 613 -25.36 -51.35 -25.56
CA VAL A 613 -24.09 -52.08 -25.56
C VAL A 613 -23.19 -51.46 -24.47
N GLN A 614 -22.87 -52.23 -23.46
CA GLN A 614 -22.03 -51.75 -22.36
C GLN A 614 -20.56 -52.10 -22.61
N LEU A 615 -19.71 -51.08 -22.53
CA LEU A 615 -18.27 -51.15 -22.63
C LEU A 615 -17.66 -50.64 -21.32
N THR A 616 -16.56 -51.27 -20.91
CA THR A 616 -15.72 -50.74 -19.84
C THR A 616 -14.38 -50.36 -20.44
N MET A 617 -14.04 -49.09 -20.28
CA MET A 617 -12.72 -48.54 -20.65
C MET A 617 -11.95 -48.30 -19.36
N SER A 618 -10.83 -48.95 -19.19
CA SER A 618 -9.95 -48.76 -18.03
C SER A 618 -8.49 -48.76 -18.46
N GLY A 619 -7.65 -48.20 -17.62
CA GLY A 619 -6.22 -48.15 -17.92
C GLY A 619 -5.47 -47.23 -16.99
N ASP A 620 -4.21 -47.02 -17.37
CA ASP A 620 -3.29 -46.10 -16.75
C ASP A 620 -2.52 -45.31 -17.81
N LYS A 621 -1.46 -44.60 -17.42
CA LYS A 621 -0.61 -43.82 -18.32
C LYS A 621 -0.08 -44.58 -19.54
N ASN A 622 0.13 -45.89 -19.41
CA ASN A 622 0.85 -46.73 -20.38
C ASN A 622 -0.07 -47.75 -21.10
N LYS A 623 -1.19 -48.05 -20.50
CA LYS A 623 -2.05 -49.13 -21.00
C LYS A 623 -3.51 -48.70 -21.03
N LEU A 624 -4.16 -48.89 -22.16
CA LEU A 624 -5.60 -48.74 -22.36
C LEU A 624 -6.19 -50.14 -22.57
N ASP A 625 -7.17 -50.49 -21.77
CA ASP A 625 -7.94 -51.72 -21.92
C ASP A 625 -9.41 -51.40 -22.15
N ILE A 626 -9.98 -51.93 -23.20
CA ILE A 626 -11.40 -51.80 -23.51
C ILE A 626 -11.99 -53.21 -23.56
N SER A 627 -12.83 -53.51 -22.60
CA SER A 627 -13.50 -54.78 -22.47
C SER A 627 -14.98 -54.65 -22.73
N PHE A 628 -15.54 -55.66 -23.40
CA PHE A 628 -16.96 -55.79 -23.59
C PHE A 628 -17.37 -57.29 -23.47
N ASP A 629 -18.55 -57.51 -22.93
CA ASP A 629 -19.06 -58.87 -22.76
C ASP A 629 -19.70 -59.34 -24.09
N LYS A 630 -18.91 -60.10 -24.88
CA LYS A 630 -19.32 -60.59 -26.20
C LYS A 630 -20.52 -61.54 -26.14
N LEU A 631 -20.72 -62.27 -25.09
CA LEU A 631 -21.81 -63.26 -24.96
C LEU A 631 -23.12 -62.56 -24.62
N LYS A 632 -23.17 -61.72 -23.63
CA LYS A 632 -24.31 -60.88 -23.28
C LYS A 632 -24.68 -59.90 -24.44
N MET A 633 -23.70 -59.39 -25.11
CA MET A 633 -23.89 -58.52 -26.27
C MET A 633 -24.62 -59.23 -27.41
N LYS A 634 -24.27 -60.47 -27.74
CA LYS A 634 -24.93 -61.26 -28.80
C LYS A 634 -26.39 -61.58 -28.46
N GLU A 635 -26.68 -61.91 -27.21
CA GLU A 635 -28.03 -62.14 -26.72
C GLU A 635 -28.89 -60.86 -26.69
N HIS A 636 -28.35 -59.77 -26.16
CA HIS A 636 -29.04 -58.48 -26.12
C HIS A 636 -29.27 -57.89 -27.52
N ILE A 637 -28.29 -57.99 -28.42
CA ILE A 637 -28.44 -57.55 -29.81
C ILE A 637 -29.54 -58.38 -30.52
N GLN A 638 -29.57 -59.70 -30.34
CA GLN A 638 -30.60 -60.55 -30.97
C GLN A 638 -32.00 -60.27 -30.43
N GLN A 639 -32.15 -60.01 -29.15
CA GLN A 639 -33.43 -59.69 -28.49
C GLN A 639 -33.86 -58.25 -28.82
N GLY A 640 -32.93 -57.30 -28.75
CA GLY A 640 -33.18 -55.87 -29.04
C GLY A 640 -33.50 -55.61 -30.51
N VAL A 641 -32.71 -56.18 -31.43
CA VAL A 641 -32.96 -56.03 -32.89
C VAL A 641 -34.30 -56.62 -33.26
N LYS A 642 -34.73 -57.75 -32.66
CA LYS A 642 -36.08 -58.29 -32.93
C LYS A 642 -37.19 -57.35 -32.47
N LYS A 643 -37.09 -56.77 -31.29
CA LYS A 643 -38.07 -55.83 -30.75
C LYS A 643 -38.11 -54.54 -31.51
N GLU A 644 -36.93 -53.96 -31.87
CA GLU A 644 -36.87 -52.71 -32.64
C GLU A 644 -37.32 -52.87 -34.09
N ILE A 645 -37.03 -53.97 -34.73
CA ILE A 645 -37.62 -54.28 -36.06
C ILE A 645 -39.13 -54.37 -35.98
N GLN A 646 -39.70 -54.89 -34.90
CA GLN A 646 -41.16 -54.93 -34.69
C GLN A 646 -41.71 -53.50 -34.48
N ASN A 647 -41.08 -52.70 -33.65
CA ASN A 647 -41.48 -51.29 -33.39
C ASN A 647 -41.36 -50.41 -34.66
N ILE A 648 -40.26 -50.55 -35.40
CA ILE A 648 -40.09 -49.85 -36.68
C ILE A 648 -41.16 -50.27 -37.69
N LYS A 649 -41.48 -51.54 -37.75
CA LYS A 649 -42.59 -52.02 -38.59
C LYS A 649 -43.94 -51.46 -38.17
N GLN A 650 -44.16 -51.27 -36.88
CA GLN A 650 -45.39 -50.69 -36.35
C GLN A 650 -45.50 -49.20 -36.65
N ILE A 651 -44.40 -48.43 -36.44
CA ILE A 651 -44.33 -47.00 -36.80
C ILE A 651 -44.53 -46.79 -38.29
N ILE A 652 -43.88 -47.59 -39.15
CA ILE A 652 -44.08 -47.54 -40.60
C ILE A 652 -45.54 -47.85 -41.00
N LYS A 653 -46.16 -48.75 -40.25
CA LYS A 653 -47.54 -49.11 -40.47
C LYS A 653 -48.52 -48.00 -40.07
N GLU A 654 -48.25 -47.35 -38.99
CA GLU A 654 -49.00 -46.20 -38.46
C GLU A 654 -48.83 -44.98 -39.40
N ASP A 655 -47.61 -44.68 -39.86
CA ASP A 655 -47.33 -43.64 -40.85
C ASP A 655 -48.04 -43.91 -42.22
N ILE A 656 -48.10 -45.14 -42.64
CA ILE A 656 -48.82 -45.53 -43.85
C ILE A 656 -50.33 -45.37 -43.66
N ILE A 657 -50.86 -45.65 -42.48
CA ILE A 657 -52.28 -45.46 -42.19
C ILE A 657 -52.64 -43.99 -42.13
N GLN A 658 -51.82 -43.18 -41.45
CA GLN A 658 -52.01 -41.73 -41.35
C GLN A 658 -51.87 -41.02 -42.71
N LYS A 659 -50.99 -41.46 -43.61
CA LYS A 659 -50.88 -40.97 -44.93
C LYS A 659 -52.08 -41.38 -45.79
N LYS A 660 -52.68 -42.54 -45.56
CA LYS A 660 -53.93 -42.93 -46.20
C LYS A 660 -55.12 -42.11 -45.68
N GLU A 661 -55.21 -41.85 -44.43
CA GLU A 661 -56.28 -41.03 -43.83
C GLU A 661 -56.17 -39.57 -44.33
N ASN A 662 -54.98 -38.97 -44.40
CA ASN A 662 -54.79 -37.62 -44.93
C ASN A 662 -55.11 -37.55 -46.48
N LEU A 663 -54.79 -38.59 -47.20
CA LEU A 663 -55.17 -38.67 -48.64
C LEU A 663 -56.70 -38.81 -48.85
N ILE A 664 -57.40 -39.48 -47.95
CA ILE A 664 -58.87 -39.60 -47.99
C ILE A 664 -59.51 -38.28 -47.46
N GLU A 665 -58.93 -37.57 -46.56
CA GLU A 665 -59.38 -36.23 -46.15
C GLU A 665 -59.14 -35.21 -47.25
N GLU A 666 -58.01 -35.20 -47.96
CA GLU A 666 -57.77 -34.34 -49.12
C GLU A 666 -58.74 -34.70 -50.33
N GLU A 667 -59.04 -35.96 -50.55
CA GLU A 667 -60.06 -36.34 -51.59
C GLU A 667 -61.45 -35.92 -51.13
N LEU A 668 -61.79 -35.94 -49.86
CA LEU A 668 -63.10 -35.48 -49.38
C LEU A 668 -63.22 -33.93 -49.40
N GLU A 669 -62.16 -33.20 -49.14
CA GLU A 669 -62.17 -31.73 -49.27
C GLU A 669 -62.26 -31.29 -50.70
N LEU A 670 -61.70 -31.98 -51.66
CA LEU A 670 -61.79 -31.67 -53.08
C LEU A 670 -63.23 -31.97 -53.68
N GLU A 671 -64.01 -32.92 -53.09
CA GLU A 671 -65.41 -33.16 -53.49
C GLU A 671 -66.39 -32.12 -52.91
N TRP A 672 -66.00 -31.30 -51.90
CA TRP A 672 -66.85 -30.26 -51.32
C TRP A 672 -66.65 -28.88 -51.92
N GLU A 673 -65.62 -28.64 -52.74
CA GLU A 673 -65.38 -27.37 -53.43
C GLU A 673 -66.04 -27.23 -54.80
N ASP A 674 -66.62 -28.32 -55.37
CA ASP A 674 -67.26 -28.28 -56.67
C ASP A 674 -68.79 -28.04 -56.63
N ASP A 675 -69.41 -27.79 -55.44
CA ASP A 675 -70.85 -27.57 -55.30
C ASP A 675 -71.23 -26.20 -54.71
N PHE A 676 -70.42 -25.11 -55.00
CA PHE A 676 -70.92 -23.74 -54.77
C PHE A 676 -70.54 -22.78 -55.86
#